data_94303438d84204eae00eb658c71d831b
#
_entry.id   94303438d84204eae00eb658c71d831b
#
_cell.length_a   1.000
_cell.length_b   1.000
_cell.length_c   1.000
_cell.angle_alpha   90.00
_cell.angle_beta   90.00
_cell.angle_gamma   90.00
#
_symmetry.space_group_name_H-M   'P 1'
#
loop_
_entity.id
_entity.type
_entity.pdbx_description
1 polymer ?
#
loop_
_entity_poly.entity_id
_entity_poly.type
_entity_poly.pdbx_seq_one_letter_code
_entity_poly.pdbx_strand_id
1 'polypeptide(L)'
;MTVTLTTGFDAGTVAGWVARHAGGLADVDPLRVATKAVDGLYDGASRAELDRLLIQTAAELIGEEPQYSRLAARLLAALVEEEVRGQGIARFSDAIRVGHAQGLIGDATAAFVAANAATLDAAVDPGGDRRFEYFGLRTVYDRYLLRHPAERSVIETPQFWLLRVACGLSTTAGEAVGFYRLMSSLAYLPSSPTLFNSGTVHAQMSSCFLVDSPKDELDSIYERYAQVARLSKFAGGIGISWSRVRSRGALIRGTNGLSNGIVPWLRTLDASVAAVNQGGRRKGAACVYLEPWHPDVEEFLELRDNTGEDARRTHNLNLANWIPDEFMRRVEADAMWSLIDPAEVPELTDLWGDEFDAAYRAAEARGRFVRQVRARDLFGRMMRTLAQTGNGWMTFKDRSNRLCNQTAEPGNVVHLSNLCTEIIEVTSDTETAVCNLGSVNLGAHLGPDGIDWEKLRATVRTAVTFLDRVIDLTYYPSTQAAGSNPRWRPVGLGVMGLQDVFFALRLPFDSPEARELSTRIAEEIHLTALETSADLAAEHGPHPAFSATRAARGQLHVDLWGATPEQPARWAALRERIARTGLRNSLLVAIAPTATIASIAGCYECVEPQVSNLFKRETLSGEFLQINTALVTELKARGLWTEEIRAAIKRADGSVQGITALPEDLRRLFRTAWELPQRSLIDLAAARAPYVDQSQSLNLFMAAPSIGKLSSMYLYAWKAGLKTTYYLRSRPATRIQLATVPTQAPACDLENPESCEACQ
;
A
#
# COMPACT_ATOMS: atom_id res chain seq x y z
N MET A 1 -21.62 22.70 -47.45
CA MET A 1 -21.20 21.40 -47.99
C MET A 1 -20.55 20.63 -46.87
N THR A 2 -21.29 19.73 -46.25
CA THR A 2 -20.79 18.82 -45.20
C THR A 2 -19.99 17.76 -45.93
N VAL A 3 -18.68 17.80 -45.85
CA VAL A 3 -17.81 16.74 -46.33
C VAL A 3 -18.03 15.54 -45.39
N THR A 4 -18.76 14.55 -45.88
CA THR A 4 -18.86 13.25 -45.19
C THR A 4 -17.52 12.56 -45.37
N LEU A 5 -16.66 12.62 -44.35
CA LEU A 5 -15.43 11.83 -44.27
C LEU A 5 -15.84 10.37 -44.19
N THR A 6 -15.61 9.60 -45.22
CA THR A 6 -15.82 8.15 -45.22
C THR A 6 -14.63 7.49 -44.50
N THR A 7 -14.73 7.36 -43.17
CA THR A 7 -13.87 6.41 -42.44
C THR A 7 -14.19 5.01 -42.99
N GLY A 8 -13.20 4.18 -43.31
CA GLY A 8 -13.41 2.82 -43.81
C GLY A 8 -14.14 1.88 -42.87
N PHE A 9 -14.67 2.39 -41.75
CA PHE A 9 -15.37 1.61 -40.69
C PHE A 9 -16.85 2.02 -40.64
N ASP A 10 -17.76 1.04 -40.77
CA ASP A 10 -19.19 1.21 -40.58
C ASP A 10 -19.58 1.07 -39.10
N ALA A 11 -20.25 2.10 -38.54
CA ALA A 11 -20.65 2.16 -37.14
C ALA A 11 -21.55 0.98 -36.73
N GLY A 12 -22.42 0.48 -37.62
CA GLY A 12 -23.27 -0.68 -37.34
C GLY A 12 -22.47 -1.98 -37.16
N THR A 13 -21.49 -2.19 -38.05
CA THR A 13 -20.58 -3.34 -37.98
C THR A 13 -19.72 -3.27 -36.70
N VAL A 14 -19.20 -2.08 -36.39
CA VAL A 14 -18.42 -1.83 -35.15
C VAL A 14 -19.30 -2.03 -33.92
N ALA A 15 -20.54 -1.55 -33.91
CA ALA A 15 -21.50 -1.77 -32.83
C ALA A 15 -21.77 -3.28 -32.58
N GLY A 16 -21.89 -4.07 -33.65
CA GLY A 16 -22.02 -5.51 -33.53
C GLY A 16 -20.81 -6.19 -32.86
N TRP A 17 -19.60 -5.67 -33.10
CA TRP A 17 -18.39 -6.15 -32.41
C TRP A 17 -18.39 -5.72 -30.94
N VAL A 18 -18.70 -4.48 -30.62
CA VAL A 18 -18.81 -3.97 -29.22
C VAL A 18 -19.89 -4.76 -28.45
N ALA A 19 -21.06 -5.05 -29.08
CA ALA A 19 -22.14 -5.80 -28.46
C ALA A 19 -21.74 -7.21 -28.00
N ARG A 20 -20.84 -7.88 -28.73
CA ARG A 20 -20.31 -9.19 -28.29
C ARG A 20 -19.55 -9.08 -26.96
N HIS A 21 -18.91 -7.94 -26.69
CA HIS A 21 -18.18 -7.69 -25.43
C HIS A 21 -19.10 -7.12 -24.33
N ALA A 22 -20.25 -6.59 -24.70
CA ALA A 22 -21.25 -6.05 -23.76
C ALA A 22 -22.16 -7.13 -23.13
N GLY A 23 -22.03 -8.39 -23.52
CA GLY A 23 -22.90 -9.48 -23.04
C GLY A 23 -23.01 -9.54 -21.50
N GLY A 24 -24.25 -9.46 -20.97
CA GLY A 24 -24.52 -9.41 -19.53
C GLY A 24 -24.35 -8.05 -18.86
N LEU A 25 -24.09 -6.96 -19.61
CA LEU A 25 -24.07 -5.58 -19.13
C LEU A 25 -25.37 -4.90 -19.61
N ALA A 26 -26.31 -4.70 -18.67
CA ALA A 26 -27.68 -4.27 -19.02
C ALA A 26 -27.78 -2.78 -19.39
N ASP A 27 -26.90 -1.95 -18.83
CA ASP A 27 -27.03 -0.49 -18.90
C ASP A 27 -25.98 0.17 -19.82
N VAL A 28 -25.40 -0.59 -20.76
CA VAL A 28 -24.47 -0.07 -21.77
C VAL A 28 -25.10 -0.08 -23.15
N ASP A 29 -24.78 0.95 -23.94
CA ASP A 29 -25.24 1.09 -25.35
C ASP A 29 -24.04 0.90 -26.31
N PRO A 30 -23.90 -0.27 -26.94
CA PRO A 30 -22.84 -0.55 -27.90
C PRO A 30 -22.85 0.36 -29.12
N LEU A 31 -24.05 0.77 -29.59
CA LEU A 31 -24.16 1.65 -30.74
C LEU A 31 -23.64 3.04 -30.44
N ARG A 32 -23.96 3.59 -29.27
CA ARG A 32 -23.44 4.89 -28.79
C ARG A 32 -21.90 4.90 -28.75
N VAL A 33 -21.29 3.83 -28.21
CA VAL A 33 -19.82 3.70 -28.16
C VAL A 33 -19.23 3.63 -29.56
N ALA A 34 -19.81 2.80 -30.44
CA ALA A 34 -19.33 2.63 -31.81
C ALA A 34 -19.44 3.92 -32.63
N THR A 35 -20.60 4.58 -32.59
CA THR A 35 -20.83 5.83 -33.33
C THR A 35 -19.85 6.90 -32.88
N LYS A 36 -19.75 7.16 -31.58
CA LYS A 36 -18.83 8.16 -31.03
C LYS A 36 -17.36 7.88 -31.39
N ALA A 37 -16.95 6.61 -31.38
CA ALA A 37 -15.60 6.23 -31.75
C ALA A 37 -15.35 6.39 -33.26
N VAL A 38 -16.28 5.94 -34.13
CA VAL A 38 -16.14 6.07 -35.60
C VAL A 38 -16.13 7.56 -36.03
N ASP A 39 -17.00 8.37 -35.43
CA ASP A 39 -17.05 9.80 -35.69
C ASP A 39 -15.77 10.55 -35.28
N GLY A 40 -15.02 10.01 -34.35
CA GLY A 40 -13.71 10.53 -33.88
C GLY A 40 -12.52 10.12 -34.74
N LEU A 41 -12.69 9.23 -35.72
CA LEU A 41 -11.60 8.76 -36.58
C LEU A 41 -11.38 9.66 -37.80
N TYR A 42 -10.14 9.70 -38.24
CA TYR A 42 -9.78 10.32 -39.52
C TYR A 42 -9.75 9.29 -40.66
N ASP A 43 -9.80 9.75 -41.91
CA ASP A 43 -9.73 8.87 -43.08
C ASP A 43 -8.41 8.11 -43.13
N GLY A 44 -8.49 6.79 -43.29
CA GLY A 44 -7.33 5.91 -43.32
C GLY A 44 -6.83 5.44 -41.93
N ALA A 45 -7.61 5.72 -40.88
CA ALA A 45 -7.28 5.19 -39.53
C ALA A 45 -7.20 3.68 -39.53
N SER A 46 -6.23 3.15 -38.79
CA SER A 46 -5.99 1.72 -38.64
C SER A 46 -6.98 1.05 -37.69
N ARG A 47 -7.11 -0.28 -37.77
CA ARG A 47 -7.90 -1.06 -36.83
C ARG A 47 -7.42 -0.85 -35.38
N ALA A 48 -6.12 -0.78 -35.15
CA ALA A 48 -5.56 -0.57 -33.82
C ALA A 48 -5.93 0.80 -33.24
N GLU A 49 -6.09 1.82 -34.07
CA GLU A 49 -6.56 3.16 -33.64
C GLU A 49 -8.04 3.12 -33.29
N LEU A 50 -8.87 2.43 -34.09
CA LEU A 50 -10.28 2.22 -33.75
C LEU A 50 -10.43 1.49 -32.42
N ASP A 51 -9.70 0.41 -32.18
CA ASP A 51 -9.79 -0.37 -30.94
C ASP A 51 -9.41 0.47 -29.72
N ARG A 52 -8.34 1.30 -29.81
CA ARG A 52 -7.98 2.24 -28.74
C ARG A 52 -9.06 3.27 -28.49
N LEU A 53 -9.65 3.81 -29.53
CA LEU A 53 -10.69 4.83 -29.42
C LEU A 53 -12.00 4.26 -28.87
N LEU A 54 -12.35 3.02 -29.19
CA LEU A 54 -13.49 2.31 -28.60
C LEU A 54 -13.31 2.12 -27.08
N ILE A 55 -12.11 1.71 -26.64
CA ILE A 55 -11.76 1.58 -25.22
C ILE A 55 -11.88 2.92 -24.51
N GLN A 56 -11.29 3.99 -25.09
CA GLN A 56 -11.33 5.33 -24.52
C GLN A 56 -12.77 5.86 -24.45
N THR A 57 -13.55 5.71 -25.52
CA THR A 57 -14.95 6.15 -25.57
C THR A 57 -15.81 5.45 -24.51
N ALA A 58 -15.63 4.13 -24.33
CA ALA A 58 -16.31 3.42 -23.27
C ALA A 58 -15.86 3.93 -21.88
N ALA A 59 -14.57 4.19 -21.67
CA ALA A 59 -14.06 4.71 -20.41
C ALA A 59 -14.58 6.12 -20.08
N GLU A 60 -14.78 7.00 -21.05
CA GLU A 60 -15.37 8.33 -20.85
C GLU A 60 -16.82 8.27 -20.34
N LEU A 61 -17.54 7.22 -20.64
CA LEU A 61 -18.93 7.02 -20.22
C LEU A 61 -19.08 6.45 -18.80
N ILE A 62 -17.99 6.08 -18.12
CA ILE A 62 -18.02 5.50 -16.75
C ILE A 62 -18.68 6.47 -15.75
N GLY A 63 -18.47 7.78 -15.91
CA GLY A 63 -19.09 8.77 -15.02
C GLY A 63 -20.60 8.91 -15.19
N GLU A 64 -21.19 8.39 -16.26
CA GLU A 64 -22.63 8.33 -16.49
C GLU A 64 -23.21 6.99 -16.04
N GLU A 65 -22.50 5.91 -16.35
CA GLU A 65 -22.90 4.54 -16.06
C GLU A 65 -21.67 3.67 -15.73
N PRO A 66 -21.50 3.19 -14.50
CA PRO A 66 -20.32 2.41 -14.08
C PRO A 66 -20.07 1.13 -14.88
N GLN A 67 -21.10 0.52 -15.47
CA GLN A 67 -20.94 -0.72 -16.27
C GLN A 67 -20.07 -0.53 -17.52
N TYR A 68 -19.91 0.72 -18.00
CA TYR A 68 -18.95 1.00 -19.07
C TYR A 68 -17.50 0.72 -18.65
N SER A 69 -17.16 0.72 -17.36
CA SER A 69 -15.84 0.29 -16.88
C SER A 69 -15.57 -1.17 -17.27
N ARG A 70 -16.56 -2.05 -17.09
CA ARG A 70 -16.43 -3.46 -17.48
C ARG A 70 -16.40 -3.65 -18.98
N LEU A 71 -17.16 -2.86 -19.74
CA LEU A 71 -17.10 -2.88 -21.20
C LEU A 71 -15.71 -2.46 -21.69
N ALA A 72 -15.18 -1.33 -21.21
CA ALA A 72 -13.84 -0.87 -21.56
C ALA A 72 -12.74 -1.89 -21.20
N ALA A 73 -12.86 -2.55 -20.04
CA ALA A 73 -11.96 -3.64 -19.65
C ALA A 73 -11.99 -4.82 -20.61
N ARG A 74 -13.19 -5.26 -21.02
CA ARG A 74 -13.34 -6.38 -21.97
C ARG A 74 -12.79 -6.06 -23.36
N LEU A 75 -12.97 -4.83 -23.82
CA LEU A 75 -12.38 -4.35 -25.08
C LEU A 75 -10.85 -4.31 -24.98
N LEU A 76 -10.30 -3.85 -23.86
CA LEU A 76 -8.86 -3.87 -23.60
C LEU A 76 -8.31 -5.30 -23.50
N ALA A 77 -9.01 -6.22 -22.82
CA ALA A 77 -8.61 -7.63 -22.76
C ALA A 77 -8.54 -8.26 -24.15
N ALA A 78 -9.53 -7.98 -25.01
CA ALA A 78 -9.53 -8.46 -26.39
C ALA A 78 -8.33 -7.93 -27.19
N LEU A 79 -7.99 -6.65 -27.03
CA LEU A 79 -6.81 -6.04 -27.64
C LEU A 79 -5.50 -6.73 -27.17
N VAL A 80 -5.37 -6.97 -25.88
CA VAL A 80 -4.22 -7.68 -25.31
C VAL A 80 -4.12 -9.12 -25.84
N GLU A 81 -5.24 -9.83 -25.91
CA GLU A 81 -5.30 -11.19 -26.46
C GLU A 81 -4.87 -11.21 -27.93
N GLU A 82 -5.33 -10.24 -28.73
CA GLU A 82 -4.94 -10.12 -30.15
C GLU A 82 -3.44 -9.81 -30.30
N GLU A 83 -2.89 -8.89 -29.47
CA GLU A 83 -1.47 -8.54 -29.46
C GLU A 83 -0.59 -9.77 -29.12
N VAL A 84 -1.00 -10.57 -28.13
CA VAL A 84 -0.28 -11.79 -27.73
C VAL A 84 -0.38 -12.88 -28.80
N ARG A 85 -1.57 -13.15 -29.31
CA ARG A 85 -1.80 -14.16 -30.37
C ARG A 85 -1.11 -13.80 -31.69
N GLY A 86 -1.06 -12.51 -32.03
CA GLY A 86 -0.35 -12.01 -33.23
C GLY A 86 1.14 -12.36 -33.26
N GLN A 87 1.74 -12.65 -32.12
CA GLN A 87 3.12 -13.12 -31.98
C GLN A 87 3.27 -14.66 -31.99
N GLY A 88 2.20 -15.40 -32.31
CA GLY A 88 2.21 -16.86 -32.30
C GLY A 88 2.13 -17.50 -30.90
N ILE A 89 1.77 -16.72 -29.89
CA ILE A 89 1.61 -17.17 -28.50
C ILE A 89 0.14 -17.56 -28.29
N ALA A 90 -0.15 -18.88 -28.38
CA ALA A 90 -1.52 -19.38 -28.25
C ALA A 90 -1.87 -19.88 -26.85
N ARG A 91 -0.88 -20.34 -26.08
CA ARG A 91 -1.05 -20.98 -24.77
C ARG A 91 -0.12 -20.35 -23.74
N PHE A 92 -0.42 -20.56 -22.47
CA PHE A 92 0.43 -20.12 -21.36
C PHE A 92 1.87 -20.66 -21.48
N SER A 93 2.02 -21.95 -21.77
CA SER A 93 3.35 -22.56 -21.95
C SER A 93 4.14 -21.95 -23.10
N ASP A 94 3.49 -21.46 -24.18
CA ASP A 94 4.15 -20.71 -25.26
C ASP A 94 4.68 -19.35 -24.78
N ALA A 95 3.89 -18.62 -23.96
CA ALA A 95 4.30 -17.34 -23.38
C ALA A 95 5.56 -17.50 -22.51
N ILE A 96 5.58 -18.53 -21.67
CA ILE A 96 6.75 -18.81 -20.82
C ILE A 96 7.96 -19.18 -21.67
N ARG A 97 7.81 -20.00 -22.70
CA ARG A 97 8.89 -20.37 -23.63
C ARG A 97 9.46 -19.15 -24.36
N VAL A 98 8.59 -18.25 -24.85
CA VAL A 98 9.03 -17.01 -25.50
C VAL A 98 9.75 -16.11 -24.49
N GLY A 99 9.17 -15.89 -23.30
CA GLY A 99 9.77 -15.09 -22.26
C GLY A 99 11.13 -15.63 -21.78
N HIS A 100 11.29 -16.96 -21.70
CA HIS A 100 12.56 -17.59 -21.34
C HIS A 100 13.61 -17.39 -22.46
N ALA A 101 13.24 -17.57 -23.70
CA ALA A 101 14.13 -17.33 -24.85
C ALA A 101 14.61 -15.86 -24.93
N GLN A 102 13.80 -14.91 -24.41
CA GLN A 102 14.14 -13.49 -24.31
C GLN A 102 14.86 -13.11 -23.01
N GLY A 103 15.23 -14.08 -22.16
CA GLY A 103 15.90 -13.83 -20.89
C GLY A 103 15.06 -13.12 -19.81
N LEU A 104 13.74 -13.22 -19.90
CA LEU A 104 12.80 -12.61 -18.95
C LEU A 104 12.36 -13.60 -17.86
N ILE A 105 12.18 -14.87 -18.20
CA ILE A 105 11.73 -15.95 -17.33
C ILE A 105 12.93 -16.73 -16.80
N GLY A 106 12.91 -17.07 -15.51
CA GLY A 106 13.96 -17.88 -14.86
C GLY A 106 13.93 -19.35 -15.29
N ASP A 107 15.10 -20.00 -15.33
CA ASP A 107 15.29 -21.38 -15.77
C ASP A 107 14.38 -22.37 -14.98
N ALA A 108 14.30 -22.20 -13.66
CA ALA A 108 13.47 -23.05 -12.79
C ALA A 108 11.98 -22.97 -13.15
N THR A 109 11.46 -21.76 -13.40
CA THR A 109 10.07 -21.55 -13.81
C THR A 109 9.83 -22.12 -15.21
N ALA A 110 10.72 -21.90 -16.15
CA ALA A 110 10.62 -22.46 -17.50
C ALA A 110 10.58 -24.00 -17.49
N ALA A 111 11.48 -24.63 -16.72
CA ALA A 111 11.52 -26.08 -16.56
C ALA A 111 10.25 -26.63 -15.87
N PHE A 112 9.79 -25.97 -14.81
CA PHE A 112 8.54 -26.32 -14.11
C PHE A 112 7.33 -26.28 -15.04
N VAL A 113 7.18 -25.20 -15.82
CA VAL A 113 6.06 -25.05 -16.76
C VAL A 113 6.17 -26.05 -17.90
N ALA A 114 7.34 -26.30 -18.45
CA ALA A 114 7.55 -27.29 -19.51
C ALA A 114 7.13 -28.71 -19.05
N ALA A 115 7.51 -29.09 -17.83
CA ALA A 115 7.13 -30.39 -17.26
C ALA A 115 5.63 -30.57 -16.97
N ASN A 116 4.89 -29.44 -16.78
CA ASN A 116 3.48 -29.45 -16.39
C ASN A 116 2.57 -28.74 -17.41
N ALA A 117 3.04 -28.53 -18.66
CA ALA A 117 2.39 -27.68 -19.65
C ALA A 117 0.91 -28.03 -19.88
N ALA A 118 0.58 -29.32 -20.06
CA ALA A 118 -0.80 -29.73 -20.32
C ALA A 118 -1.76 -29.35 -19.18
N THR A 119 -1.35 -29.53 -17.93
CA THR A 119 -2.17 -29.19 -16.75
C THR A 119 -2.32 -27.68 -16.60
N LEU A 120 -1.24 -26.93 -16.78
CA LEU A 120 -1.23 -25.48 -16.60
C LEU A 120 -1.97 -24.75 -17.73
N ASP A 121 -1.80 -25.19 -18.99
CA ASP A 121 -2.53 -24.63 -20.13
C ASP A 121 -4.04 -24.87 -20.00
N ALA A 122 -4.45 -26.07 -19.54
CA ALA A 122 -5.85 -26.40 -19.31
C ALA A 122 -6.48 -25.66 -18.11
N ALA A 123 -5.68 -25.16 -17.18
CA ALA A 123 -6.14 -24.44 -16.00
C ALA A 123 -6.48 -22.97 -16.27
N VAL A 124 -6.02 -22.40 -17.38
CA VAL A 124 -6.29 -21.00 -17.74
C VAL A 124 -7.79 -20.77 -17.90
N ASP A 125 -8.33 -19.82 -17.15
CA ASP A 125 -9.75 -19.41 -17.24
C ASP A 125 -9.93 -18.34 -18.34
N PRO A 126 -10.50 -18.67 -19.51
CA PRO A 126 -10.72 -17.68 -20.57
C PRO A 126 -11.70 -16.58 -20.18
N GLY A 127 -12.54 -16.83 -19.17
CA GLY A 127 -13.50 -15.86 -18.64
C GLY A 127 -12.95 -14.99 -17.51
N GLY A 128 -11.76 -15.28 -17.03
CA GLY A 128 -11.14 -14.61 -15.89
C GLY A 128 -10.99 -13.10 -16.06
N ASP A 129 -10.69 -12.67 -17.28
CA ASP A 129 -10.50 -11.25 -17.59
C ASP A 129 -11.79 -10.41 -17.48
N ARG A 130 -12.97 -11.04 -17.50
CA ARG A 130 -14.26 -10.35 -17.29
C ARG A 130 -14.46 -9.83 -15.86
N ARG A 131 -13.63 -10.26 -14.90
CA ARG A 131 -13.68 -9.81 -13.50
C ARG A 131 -13.06 -8.45 -13.31
N PHE A 132 -12.13 -8.04 -14.19
CA PHE A 132 -11.48 -6.74 -14.11
C PHE A 132 -12.42 -5.59 -14.48
N GLU A 133 -12.18 -4.47 -13.82
CA GLU A 133 -12.63 -3.16 -14.27
C GLU A 133 -11.55 -2.47 -15.09
N TYR A 134 -11.92 -1.42 -15.84
CA TYR A 134 -11.02 -0.77 -16.80
C TYR A 134 -9.70 -0.31 -16.17
N PHE A 135 -9.77 0.42 -15.05
CA PHE A 135 -8.55 0.99 -14.45
C PHE A 135 -7.62 -0.10 -13.89
N GLY A 136 -8.21 -1.17 -13.34
CA GLY A 136 -7.44 -2.33 -12.89
C GLY A 136 -6.72 -3.00 -14.05
N LEU A 137 -7.43 -3.34 -15.11
CA LEU A 137 -6.84 -3.99 -16.28
C LEU A 137 -5.87 -3.08 -17.02
N ARG A 138 -6.17 -1.78 -17.12
CA ARG A 138 -5.26 -0.79 -17.70
C ARG A 138 -3.95 -0.71 -16.93
N THR A 139 -4.02 -0.71 -15.60
CA THR A 139 -2.84 -0.76 -14.74
C THR A 139 -2.03 -2.04 -14.96
N VAL A 140 -2.70 -3.19 -15.10
CA VAL A 140 -2.04 -4.48 -15.40
C VAL A 140 -1.33 -4.41 -16.75
N TYR A 141 -2.01 -3.96 -17.80
CA TYR A 141 -1.45 -3.84 -19.15
C TYR A 141 -0.24 -2.90 -19.21
N ASP A 142 -0.33 -1.72 -18.57
CA ASP A 142 0.72 -0.71 -18.63
C ASP A 142 1.97 -1.09 -17.81
N ARG A 143 1.79 -1.81 -16.68
CA ARG A 143 2.86 -1.95 -15.69
C ARG A 143 3.29 -3.39 -15.38
N TYR A 144 2.38 -4.37 -15.50
CA TYR A 144 2.63 -5.73 -14.96
C TYR A 144 2.91 -6.78 -16.01
N LEU A 145 2.30 -6.68 -17.19
CA LEU A 145 2.52 -7.66 -18.25
C LEU A 145 3.95 -7.59 -18.79
N LEU A 146 4.58 -8.74 -18.95
CA LEU A 146 5.90 -8.84 -19.56
C LEU A 146 5.83 -8.40 -21.03
N ARG A 147 6.85 -7.67 -21.45
CA ARG A 147 6.98 -7.14 -22.80
C ARG A 147 8.24 -7.65 -23.48
N HIS A 148 8.11 -7.92 -24.77
CA HIS A 148 9.25 -8.27 -25.61
C HIS A 148 10.31 -7.15 -25.54
N PRO A 149 11.61 -7.46 -25.23
CA PRO A 149 12.61 -6.43 -24.96
C PRO A 149 12.84 -5.44 -26.11
N ALA A 150 12.80 -5.92 -27.36
CA ALA A 150 13.01 -5.11 -28.56
C ALA A 150 11.71 -4.45 -29.06
N GLU A 151 10.65 -5.24 -29.24
CA GLU A 151 9.41 -4.81 -29.90
C GLU A 151 8.43 -4.10 -28.95
N ARG A 152 8.64 -4.24 -27.63
CA ARG A 152 7.81 -3.68 -26.58
C ARG A 152 6.35 -4.16 -26.55
N SER A 153 5.98 -5.10 -27.42
CA SER A 153 4.69 -5.78 -27.40
C SER A 153 4.55 -6.66 -26.15
N VAL A 154 3.33 -6.83 -25.62
CA VAL A 154 3.09 -7.71 -24.48
C VAL A 154 3.15 -9.18 -24.93
N ILE A 155 3.78 -10.04 -24.12
CA ILE A 155 3.94 -11.48 -24.41
C ILE A 155 3.11 -12.37 -23.48
N GLU A 156 2.30 -11.80 -22.60
CA GLU A 156 1.38 -12.52 -21.71
C GLU A 156 0.03 -11.82 -21.60
N THR A 157 -1.03 -12.59 -21.52
CA THR A 157 -2.38 -12.09 -21.18
C THR A 157 -2.48 -11.87 -19.67
N PRO A 158 -3.52 -11.19 -19.16
CA PRO A 158 -3.72 -11.06 -17.71
C PRO A 158 -3.78 -12.41 -16.97
N GLN A 159 -4.41 -13.43 -17.59
CA GLN A 159 -4.47 -14.76 -16.98
C GLN A 159 -3.12 -15.48 -17.04
N PHE A 160 -2.34 -15.32 -18.12
CA PHE A 160 -0.99 -15.86 -18.21
C PHE A 160 -0.06 -15.22 -17.18
N TRP A 161 -0.17 -13.90 -16.97
CA TRP A 161 0.55 -13.18 -15.92
C TRP A 161 0.27 -13.77 -14.53
N LEU A 162 -1.01 -13.93 -14.14
CA LEU A 162 -1.37 -14.49 -12.82
C LEU A 162 -0.88 -15.94 -12.67
N LEU A 163 -0.97 -16.75 -13.72
CA LEU A 163 -0.48 -18.12 -13.69
C LEU A 163 1.06 -18.18 -13.63
N ARG A 164 1.78 -17.26 -14.29
CA ARG A 164 3.24 -17.14 -14.14
C ARG A 164 3.63 -16.83 -12.68
N VAL A 165 2.95 -15.88 -12.07
CA VAL A 165 3.17 -15.53 -10.65
C VAL A 165 2.97 -16.76 -9.76
N ALA A 166 1.89 -17.51 -9.97
CA ALA A 166 1.62 -18.72 -9.23
C ALA A 166 2.69 -19.80 -9.45
N CYS A 167 3.11 -20.04 -10.70
CA CYS A 167 4.16 -21.02 -11.01
C CYS A 167 5.49 -20.69 -10.36
N GLY A 168 5.87 -19.40 -10.29
CA GLY A 168 7.10 -18.95 -9.63
C GLY A 168 7.14 -19.16 -8.12
N LEU A 169 5.99 -19.47 -7.48
CA LEU A 169 5.87 -19.68 -6.04
C LEU A 169 5.44 -21.11 -5.67
N SER A 170 5.27 -22.01 -6.64
CA SER A 170 4.69 -23.34 -6.43
C SER A 170 5.70 -24.45 -6.69
N THR A 171 5.58 -25.55 -5.98
CA THR A 171 6.40 -26.75 -6.15
C THR A 171 5.66 -27.84 -6.95
N THR A 172 4.33 -27.78 -7.02
CA THR A 172 3.49 -28.70 -7.78
C THR A 172 2.52 -27.94 -8.69
N ALA A 173 2.08 -28.58 -9.78
CA ALA A 173 1.07 -28.01 -10.68
C ALA A 173 -0.26 -27.75 -9.95
N GLY A 174 -0.64 -28.61 -9.01
CA GLY A 174 -1.87 -28.46 -8.22
C GLY A 174 -1.85 -27.20 -7.37
N GLU A 175 -0.73 -26.92 -6.70
CA GLU A 175 -0.53 -25.67 -5.95
C GLU A 175 -0.59 -24.44 -6.86
N ALA A 176 0.12 -24.49 -8.01
CA ALA A 176 0.13 -23.39 -8.97
C ALA A 176 -1.28 -23.05 -9.47
N VAL A 177 -2.09 -24.08 -9.79
CA VAL A 177 -3.48 -23.92 -10.21
C VAL A 177 -4.36 -23.37 -9.07
N GLY A 178 -4.15 -23.84 -7.84
CA GLY A 178 -4.88 -23.36 -6.66
C GLY A 178 -4.62 -21.88 -6.40
N PHE A 179 -3.35 -21.48 -6.38
CA PHE A 179 -2.95 -20.09 -6.16
C PHE A 179 -3.36 -19.17 -7.33
N TYR A 180 -3.19 -19.65 -8.56
CA TYR A 180 -3.71 -18.94 -9.74
C TYR A 180 -5.22 -18.67 -9.65
N ARG A 181 -6.03 -19.67 -9.30
CA ARG A 181 -7.48 -19.51 -9.15
C ARG A 181 -7.83 -18.47 -8.06
N LEU A 182 -7.10 -18.47 -6.95
CA LEU A 182 -7.30 -17.48 -5.89
C LEU A 182 -7.02 -16.07 -6.40
N MET A 183 -5.91 -15.84 -7.09
CA MET A 183 -5.57 -14.52 -7.65
C MET A 183 -6.51 -14.13 -8.80
N SER A 184 -6.83 -15.06 -9.70
CA SER A 184 -7.74 -14.83 -10.85
C SER A 184 -9.16 -14.49 -10.39
N SER A 185 -9.60 -14.99 -9.23
CA SER A 185 -10.87 -14.59 -8.62
C SER A 185 -10.87 -13.20 -8.01
N LEU A 186 -9.71 -12.52 -7.95
CA LEU A 186 -9.46 -11.24 -7.29
C LEU A 186 -9.78 -11.24 -5.79
N ALA A 187 -9.85 -12.41 -5.16
CA ALA A 187 -10.09 -12.56 -3.73
C ALA A 187 -8.84 -12.27 -2.87
N TYR A 188 -7.67 -12.39 -3.47
CA TYR A 188 -6.37 -12.08 -2.87
C TYR A 188 -5.38 -11.67 -3.95
N LEU A 189 -4.56 -10.66 -3.66
CA LEU A 189 -3.40 -10.32 -4.48
C LEU A 189 -2.17 -10.13 -3.61
N PRO A 190 -1.01 -10.69 -4.00
CA PRO A 190 0.26 -10.33 -3.38
C PRO A 190 0.67 -8.91 -3.79
N SER A 191 1.64 -8.37 -3.12
CA SER A 191 2.16 -7.04 -3.41
C SER A 191 2.80 -6.92 -4.79
N SER A 192 2.91 -5.69 -5.27
CA SER A 192 3.44 -5.38 -6.59
C SER A 192 4.80 -6.04 -6.91
N PRO A 193 5.80 -6.08 -6.02
CA PRO A 193 7.07 -6.77 -6.31
C PRO A 193 6.89 -8.26 -6.62
N THR A 194 6.02 -8.95 -5.90
CA THR A 194 5.70 -10.37 -6.19
C THR A 194 5.00 -10.50 -7.53
N LEU A 195 4.00 -9.64 -7.81
CA LEU A 195 3.25 -9.64 -9.09
C LEU A 195 4.13 -9.32 -10.29
N PHE A 196 5.16 -8.47 -10.13
CA PHE A 196 6.12 -8.16 -11.19
C PHE A 196 7.11 -9.29 -11.43
N ASN A 197 7.71 -9.82 -10.35
CA ASN A 197 8.99 -10.51 -10.42
C ASN A 197 8.90 -12.02 -10.20
N SER A 198 7.77 -12.55 -9.68
CA SER A 198 7.63 -14.00 -9.51
C SER A 198 7.74 -14.73 -10.85
N GLY A 199 8.58 -15.75 -10.90
CA GLY A 199 8.85 -16.53 -12.09
C GLY A 199 9.83 -15.89 -13.09
N THR A 200 10.32 -14.69 -12.83
CA THR A 200 11.29 -13.99 -13.70
C THR A 200 12.74 -14.27 -13.29
N VAL A 201 13.70 -13.88 -14.14
CA VAL A 201 15.15 -13.99 -13.85
C VAL A 201 15.56 -13.18 -12.63
N HIS A 202 14.89 -12.05 -12.35
CA HIS A 202 15.17 -11.17 -11.22
C HIS A 202 14.03 -11.24 -10.20
N ALA A 203 13.93 -12.36 -9.50
CA ALA A 203 12.84 -12.66 -8.57
C ALA A 203 12.97 -11.91 -7.21
N GLN A 204 13.21 -10.58 -7.22
CA GLN A 204 13.07 -9.77 -6.01
C GLN A 204 11.59 -9.51 -5.76
N MET A 205 11.01 -10.17 -4.75
CA MET A 205 9.57 -10.19 -4.49
C MET A 205 9.17 -9.50 -3.18
N SER A 206 10.15 -9.07 -2.38
CA SER A 206 9.90 -8.41 -1.09
C SER A 206 9.52 -6.94 -1.28
N SER A 207 8.57 -6.46 -0.49
CA SER A 207 7.99 -5.12 -0.65
C SER A 207 8.67 -4.08 0.22
N CYS A 208 9.02 -4.43 1.46
CA CYS A 208 9.42 -3.50 2.50
C CYS A 208 10.76 -3.89 3.09
N PHE A 209 11.59 -2.87 3.31
CA PHE A 209 12.90 -3.00 3.93
C PHE A 209 13.06 -1.94 5.02
N LEU A 210 13.48 -2.37 6.22
CA LEU A 210 13.79 -1.48 7.34
C LEU A 210 15.29 -1.53 7.57
N VAL A 211 15.93 -0.38 7.44
CA VAL A 211 17.37 -0.22 7.56
C VAL A 211 17.67 0.58 8.82
N ASP A 212 18.42 0.02 9.75
CA ASP A 212 18.83 0.73 10.95
C ASP A 212 19.72 1.94 10.61
N SER A 213 19.78 2.88 11.53
CA SER A 213 20.64 4.08 11.43
C SER A 213 22.09 3.66 11.14
N PRO A 214 22.80 4.40 10.28
CA PRO A 214 24.25 4.22 10.19
C PRO A 214 24.89 4.48 11.56
N LYS A 215 26.01 3.83 11.82
CA LYS A 215 26.91 4.27 12.90
C LYS A 215 27.38 5.69 12.60
N ASP A 216 27.73 6.43 13.63
CA ASP A 216 28.22 7.81 13.49
C ASP A 216 29.67 7.84 12.95
N GLU A 217 29.84 7.22 11.78
CA GLU A 217 31.12 7.02 11.08
C GLU A 217 30.91 7.19 9.58
N LEU A 218 31.89 7.81 8.91
CA LEU A 218 31.80 8.12 7.49
C LEU A 218 31.51 6.87 6.63
N ASP A 219 32.28 5.80 6.83
CA ASP A 219 32.17 4.57 6.05
C ASP A 219 30.77 3.94 6.23
N SER A 220 30.26 3.93 7.45
CA SER A 220 28.93 3.40 7.75
C SER A 220 27.81 4.22 7.07
N ILE A 221 27.93 5.56 7.02
CA ILE A 221 26.97 6.43 6.33
C ILE A 221 26.96 6.11 4.82
N TYR A 222 28.13 6.00 4.18
CA TYR A 222 28.22 5.70 2.76
C TYR A 222 27.79 4.26 2.44
N GLU A 223 28.05 3.30 3.33
CA GLU A 223 27.53 1.94 3.20
C GLU A 223 25.99 1.92 3.18
N ARG A 224 25.34 2.73 4.06
CA ARG A 224 23.86 2.87 4.07
C ARG A 224 23.34 3.50 2.77
N TYR A 225 24.02 4.48 2.19
CA TYR A 225 23.63 5.00 0.87
C TYR A 225 23.69 3.92 -0.20
N ALA A 226 24.77 3.15 -0.25
CA ALA A 226 24.91 2.06 -1.20
C ALA A 226 23.83 0.97 -0.99
N GLN A 227 23.51 0.64 0.26
CA GLN A 227 22.46 -0.31 0.61
C GLN A 227 21.09 0.19 0.16
N VAL A 228 20.71 1.42 0.49
CA VAL A 228 19.44 2.05 0.08
C VAL A 228 19.34 2.08 -1.44
N ALA A 229 20.41 2.46 -2.16
CA ALA A 229 20.43 2.47 -3.62
C ALA A 229 20.17 1.08 -4.22
N ARG A 230 20.79 0.03 -3.66
CA ARG A 230 20.59 -1.36 -4.13
C ARG A 230 19.15 -1.83 -3.87
N LEU A 231 18.63 -1.60 -2.66
CA LEU A 231 17.25 -1.95 -2.30
C LEU A 231 16.24 -1.20 -3.19
N SER A 232 16.49 0.08 -3.43
CA SER A 232 15.66 0.93 -4.28
C SER A 232 15.64 0.45 -5.74
N LYS A 233 16.79 0.07 -6.29
CA LYS A 233 16.92 -0.47 -7.67
C LYS A 233 15.96 -1.64 -7.92
N PHE A 234 15.74 -2.47 -6.92
CA PHE A 234 14.88 -3.66 -6.99
C PHE A 234 13.46 -3.44 -6.46
N ALA A 235 12.97 -2.20 -6.50
CA ALA A 235 11.59 -1.82 -6.18
C ALA A 235 11.16 -2.00 -4.71
N GLY A 236 12.12 -2.04 -3.77
CA GLY A 236 11.82 -2.05 -2.33
C GLY A 236 11.36 -0.68 -1.83
N GLY A 237 10.30 -0.63 -1.02
CA GLY A 237 9.96 0.51 -0.18
C GLY A 237 10.86 0.52 1.07
N ILE A 238 11.51 1.65 1.37
CA ILE A 238 12.57 1.70 2.37
C ILE A 238 12.20 2.63 3.51
N GLY A 239 12.27 2.12 4.76
CA GLY A 239 12.42 2.93 5.95
C GLY A 239 13.89 2.93 6.39
N ILE A 240 14.41 4.08 6.80
CA ILE A 240 15.76 4.20 7.36
C ILE A 240 15.75 5.12 8.58
N SER A 241 16.35 4.68 9.70
CA SER A 241 16.56 5.51 10.86
C SER A 241 17.81 6.40 10.68
N TRP A 242 17.83 7.58 11.31
CA TRP A 242 18.98 8.47 11.29
C TRP A 242 19.36 8.97 12.69
N SER A 243 18.84 8.36 13.74
CA SER A 243 18.93 8.85 15.12
C SER A 243 20.30 8.64 15.79
N ARG A 244 21.20 7.87 15.19
CA ARG A 244 22.55 7.60 15.75
C ARG A 244 23.61 8.59 15.30
N VAL A 245 23.35 9.39 14.24
CA VAL A 245 24.34 10.32 13.67
C VAL A 245 24.36 11.61 14.49
N ARG A 246 25.56 12.05 14.90
CA ARG A 246 25.76 13.25 15.71
C ARG A 246 25.13 14.49 15.09
N SER A 247 24.71 15.38 15.98
CA SER A 247 24.05 16.63 15.61
C SER A 247 25.01 17.71 15.13
N ARG A 248 24.43 18.78 14.62
CA ARG A 248 25.16 19.99 14.26
C ARG A 248 25.88 20.61 15.49
N GLY A 249 27.15 20.94 15.31
CA GLY A 249 27.99 21.53 16.38
C GLY A 249 28.66 20.51 17.28
N ALA A 250 28.34 19.20 17.15
CA ALA A 250 29.04 18.16 17.90
C ALA A 250 30.49 18.01 17.44
N LEU A 251 31.39 17.68 18.35
CA LEU A 251 32.83 17.57 18.08
C LEU A 251 33.13 16.32 17.24
N ILE A 252 33.88 16.52 16.14
CA ILE A 252 34.49 15.45 15.36
C ILE A 252 35.91 15.23 15.88
N ARG A 253 36.07 14.25 16.78
CA ARG A 253 37.36 14.04 17.49
C ARG A 253 38.54 13.81 16.54
N GLY A 254 38.34 13.11 15.42
CA GLY A 254 39.41 12.79 14.46
C GLY A 254 40.02 14.01 13.74
N THR A 255 39.23 15.04 13.52
CA THR A 255 39.67 16.28 12.81
C THR A 255 39.67 17.51 13.69
N ASN A 256 39.23 17.42 14.95
CA ASN A 256 39.01 18.52 15.88
C ASN A 256 38.10 19.64 15.29
N GLY A 257 37.22 19.27 14.36
CA GLY A 257 36.21 20.12 13.73
C GLY A 257 34.83 19.94 14.35
N LEU A 258 33.87 20.71 13.86
CA LEU A 258 32.45 20.60 14.27
C LEU A 258 31.60 19.96 13.18
N SER A 259 30.65 19.12 13.58
CA SER A 259 29.69 18.50 12.70
C SER A 259 28.73 19.51 12.06
N ASN A 260 28.38 19.32 10.81
CA ASN A 260 27.31 20.09 10.14
C ASN A 260 25.90 19.50 10.39
N GLY A 261 25.79 18.45 11.22
CA GLY A 261 24.55 17.78 11.54
C GLY A 261 24.04 16.84 10.47
N ILE A 262 22.78 16.41 10.60
CA ILE A 262 22.20 15.37 9.73
C ILE A 262 21.71 15.91 8.38
N VAL A 263 21.37 17.18 8.25
CA VAL A 263 20.74 17.74 7.04
C VAL A 263 21.59 17.56 5.78
N PRO A 264 22.92 17.81 5.75
CA PRO A 264 23.75 17.57 4.57
C PRO A 264 23.76 16.08 4.15
N TRP A 265 23.78 15.17 5.12
CA TRP A 265 23.73 13.74 4.86
C TRP A 265 22.39 13.31 4.26
N LEU A 266 21.27 13.83 4.77
CA LEU A 266 19.94 13.54 4.25
C LEU A 266 19.74 14.10 2.84
N ARG A 267 20.37 15.24 2.50
CA ARG A 267 20.38 15.75 1.13
C ARG A 267 21.11 14.80 0.15
N THR A 268 22.24 14.26 0.59
CA THR A 268 22.97 13.26 -0.21
C THR A 268 22.10 12.01 -0.41
N LEU A 269 21.40 11.55 0.63
CA LEU A 269 20.46 10.45 0.53
C LEU A 269 19.29 10.78 -0.42
N ASP A 270 18.73 11.98 -0.34
CA ASP A 270 17.65 12.46 -1.21
C ASP A 270 18.03 12.39 -2.69
N ALA A 271 19.21 12.93 -3.02
CA ALA A 271 19.75 12.88 -4.38
C ALA A 271 20.02 11.45 -4.85
N SER A 272 20.52 10.58 -3.97
CA SER A 272 20.77 9.17 -4.26
C SER A 272 19.47 8.42 -4.55
N VAL A 273 18.43 8.63 -3.75
CA VAL A 273 17.11 8.01 -3.92
C VAL A 273 16.46 8.49 -5.23
N ALA A 274 16.54 9.79 -5.53
CA ALA A 274 16.02 10.36 -6.78
C ALA A 274 16.73 9.83 -8.03
N ALA A 275 18.04 9.56 -7.93
CA ALA A 275 18.84 9.04 -9.05
C ALA A 275 18.53 7.59 -9.40
N VAL A 276 18.03 6.80 -8.45
CA VAL A 276 17.74 5.38 -8.66
C VAL A 276 16.39 5.18 -9.32
N ASN A 277 16.41 4.77 -10.59
CA ASN A 277 15.21 4.41 -11.34
C ASN A 277 14.97 2.90 -11.24
N GLN A 278 13.79 2.52 -10.72
CA GLN A 278 13.36 1.12 -10.59
C GLN A 278 12.92 0.52 -11.95
N GLY A 279 13.84 0.42 -12.89
CA GLY A 279 13.58 -0.15 -14.22
C GLY A 279 12.56 0.64 -15.06
N GLY A 280 12.40 1.96 -14.85
CA GLY A 280 11.42 2.81 -15.53
C GLY A 280 9.98 2.69 -15.01
N ARG A 281 9.73 1.86 -13.99
CA ARG A 281 8.39 1.56 -13.47
C ARG A 281 8.01 2.39 -12.24
N ARG A 282 8.99 2.79 -11.42
CA ARG A 282 8.83 3.62 -10.22
C ARG A 282 10.10 4.45 -9.96
N LYS A 283 9.96 5.65 -9.36
CA LYS A 283 11.08 6.37 -8.74
C LYS A 283 11.45 5.68 -7.42
N GLY A 284 12.71 5.76 -7.00
CA GLY A 284 13.13 5.31 -5.68
C GLY A 284 12.39 6.10 -4.60
N ALA A 285 11.99 5.44 -3.51
CA ALA A 285 11.28 6.07 -2.41
C ALA A 285 11.81 5.56 -1.07
N ALA A 286 12.09 6.49 -0.14
CA ALA A 286 12.54 6.19 1.21
C ALA A 286 11.86 7.11 2.23
N CYS A 287 11.64 6.58 3.44
CA CYS A 287 11.21 7.37 4.60
C CYS A 287 12.32 7.39 5.64
N VAL A 288 12.69 8.58 6.08
CA VAL A 288 13.66 8.77 7.16
C VAL A 288 12.94 8.94 8.49
N TYR A 289 13.35 8.14 9.47
CA TYR A 289 12.85 8.16 10.84
C TYR A 289 13.84 8.86 11.76
N LEU A 290 13.36 9.82 12.55
CA LEU A 290 14.16 10.50 13.57
C LEU A 290 13.43 10.52 14.90
N GLU A 291 14.18 10.28 15.99
CA GLU A 291 13.66 10.41 17.34
C GLU A 291 13.65 11.88 17.80
N PRO A 292 12.60 12.35 18.52
CA PRO A 292 12.43 13.78 18.82
C PRO A 292 13.43 14.35 19.87
N TRP A 293 14.22 13.50 20.51
CA TRP A 293 15.29 13.95 21.40
C TRP A 293 16.58 14.34 20.67
N HIS A 294 16.70 14.04 19.35
CA HIS A 294 17.85 14.43 18.55
C HIS A 294 17.92 15.97 18.41
N PRO A 295 19.09 16.61 18.58
CA PRO A 295 19.20 18.08 18.55
C PRO A 295 18.80 18.72 17.22
N ASP A 296 18.96 18.02 16.09
CA ASP A 296 18.62 18.52 14.76
C ASP A 296 17.14 18.26 14.38
N VAL A 297 16.29 17.84 15.34
CA VAL A 297 14.88 17.51 15.05
C VAL A 297 14.11 18.66 14.43
N GLU A 298 14.38 19.91 14.84
CA GLU A 298 13.68 21.06 14.29
C GLU A 298 14.05 21.32 12.83
N GLU A 299 15.34 21.14 12.47
CA GLU A 299 15.80 21.24 11.08
C GLU A 299 15.27 20.07 10.24
N PHE A 300 15.17 18.87 10.83
CA PHE A 300 14.57 17.69 10.19
C PHE A 300 13.10 17.93 9.82
N LEU A 301 12.31 18.53 10.71
CA LEU A 301 10.90 18.83 10.44
C LEU A 301 10.70 19.82 9.27
N GLU A 302 11.70 20.64 8.97
CA GLU A 302 11.66 21.63 7.88
C GLU A 302 12.14 21.09 6.52
N LEU A 303 12.64 19.84 6.46
CA LEU A 303 13.25 19.29 5.24
C LEU A 303 12.30 19.26 4.03
N ARG A 304 10.99 19.15 4.26
CA ARG A 304 9.95 19.11 3.23
C ARG A 304 9.23 20.45 3.01
N ASP A 305 9.65 21.51 3.66
CA ASP A 305 9.03 22.82 3.46
C ASP A 305 9.23 23.32 2.02
N ASN A 306 8.16 23.87 1.45
CA ASN A 306 8.18 24.45 0.09
C ASN A 306 8.81 25.85 0.05
N THR A 307 9.30 26.36 1.18
CA THR A 307 9.91 27.70 1.33
C THR A 307 11.28 27.58 1.97
N GLY A 308 12.11 28.65 1.83
CA GLY A 308 13.45 28.71 2.39
C GLY A 308 14.55 28.28 1.41
N GLU A 309 15.74 28.01 1.92
CA GLU A 309 16.90 27.61 1.10
C GLU A 309 16.76 26.17 0.62
N ASP A 310 16.68 25.96 -0.70
CA ASP A 310 16.63 24.63 -1.33
C ASP A 310 17.82 23.76 -0.90
N ALA A 311 18.98 24.37 -0.64
CA ALA A 311 20.16 23.71 -0.07
C ALA A 311 19.91 22.98 1.25
N ARG A 312 18.81 23.25 1.94
CA ARG A 312 18.42 22.64 3.22
C ARG A 312 17.13 21.82 3.13
N ARG A 313 16.70 21.45 1.92
CA ARG A 313 15.45 20.72 1.67
C ARG A 313 15.73 19.35 1.05
N THR A 314 14.79 18.42 1.29
CA THR A 314 14.76 17.08 0.69
C THR A 314 13.37 16.83 0.17
N HIS A 315 13.17 16.82 -1.16
CA HIS A 315 11.84 16.70 -1.76
C HIS A 315 11.45 15.26 -2.14
N ASN A 316 12.43 14.34 -2.18
CA ASN A 316 12.22 12.94 -2.55
C ASN A 316 12.16 11.98 -1.35
N LEU A 317 12.55 12.46 -0.15
CA LEU A 317 12.46 11.68 1.08
C LEU A 317 11.14 11.96 1.80
N ASN A 318 10.50 10.91 2.31
CA ASN A 318 9.45 11.04 3.31
C ASN A 318 10.07 11.11 4.71
N LEU A 319 9.34 11.70 5.65
CA LEU A 319 9.80 11.92 7.01
C LEU A 319 8.82 11.31 8.02
N ALA A 320 9.34 10.70 9.08
CA ALA A 320 8.55 10.19 10.19
C ALA A 320 9.24 10.46 11.53
N ASN A 321 8.45 10.71 12.54
CA ASN A 321 8.90 10.89 13.92
C ASN A 321 8.77 9.57 14.67
N TRP A 322 9.87 9.04 15.24
CA TRP A 322 9.89 7.82 16.05
C TRP A 322 9.87 8.20 17.53
N ILE A 323 8.68 8.20 18.14
CA ILE A 323 8.36 8.96 19.34
C ILE A 323 8.32 8.05 20.57
N PRO A 324 9.17 8.28 21.60
CA PRO A 324 9.05 7.62 22.89
C PRO A 324 7.87 8.17 23.71
N ASP A 325 7.27 7.34 24.56
CA ASP A 325 6.13 7.70 25.41
C ASP A 325 6.45 8.86 26.36
N GLU A 326 7.72 8.97 26.84
CA GLU A 326 8.15 10.08 27.69
C GLU A 326 7.97 11.44 27.02
N PHE A 327 8.21 11.55 25.70
CA PHE A 327 7.94 12.78 24.98
C PHE A 327 6.45 13.12 25.01
N MET A 328 5.58 12.17 24.75
CA MET A 328 4.12 12.38 24.75
C MET A 328 3.59 12.75 26.14
N ARG A 329 4.11 12.12 27.20
CA ARG A 329 3.78 12.50 28.58
C ARG A 329 4.19 13.93 28.89
N ARG A 330 5.36 14.36 28.43
CA ARG A 330 5.83 15.76 28.61
C ARG A 330 5.03 16.77 27.79
N VAL A 331 4.55 16.38 26.62
CA VAL A 331 3.61 17.20 25.83
C VAL A 331 2.32 17.43 26.63
N GLU A 332 1.76 16.42 27.26
CA GLU A 332 0.56 16.56 28.10
C GLU A 332 0.81 17.44 29.32
N ALA A 333 1.93 17.20 30.03
CA ALA A 333 2.32 17.94 31.22
C ALA A 333 2.85 19.35 30.94
N ASP A 334 2.98 19.75 29.66
CA ASP A 334 3.62 21.01 29.25
C ASP A 334 5.01 21.18 29.82
N ALA A 335 5.79 20.09 29.91
CA ALA A 335 7.10 20.04 30.49
C ALA A 335 8.23 20.35 29.48
N MET A 336 9.44 20.57 30.01
CA MET A 336 10.63 20.72 29.17
C MET A 336 11.08 19.41 28.58
N TRP A 337 11.65 19.47 27.41
CA TRP A 337 12.22 18.35 26.67
C TRP A 337 13.67 18.65 26.31
N SER A 338 14.57 17.75 26.66
CA SER A 338 15.99 17.88 26.43
C SER A 338 16.39 17.29 25.09
N LEU A 339 17.11 18.06 24.28
CA LEU A 339 17.71 17.63 23.05
C LEU A 339 19.12 17.12 23.34
N ILE A 340 19.34 15.82 23.12
CA ILE A 340 20.52 15.08 23.52
C ILE A 340 21.28 14.61 22.28
N ASP A 341 22.59 14.88 22.24
CA ASP A 341 23.41 14.39 21.13
C ASP A 341 23.64 12.88 21.25
N PRO A 342 23.40 12.08 20.18
CA PRO A 342 23.62 10.63 20.21
C PRO A 342 25.10 10.24 20.43
N ALA A 343 26.05 11.13 20.16
CA ALA A 343 27.46 10.88 20.48
C ALA A 343 27.75 10.93 21.99
N GLU A 344 26.91 11.61 22.77
CA GLU A 344 27.03 11.72 24.23
C GLU A 344 26.26 10.61 24.98
N VAL A 345 25.10 10.18 24.44
CA VAL A 345 24.22 9.17 25.03
C VAL A 345 23.73 8.20 23.94
N PRO A 346 24.64 7.39 23.37
CA PRO A 346 24.34 6.56 22.21
C PRO A 346 23.30 5.45 22.50
N GLU A 347 23.16 5.04 23.74
CA GLU A 347 22.24 3.99 24.16
C GLU A 347 20.76 4.33 23.99
N LEU A 348 20.39 5.62 23.92
CA LEU A 348 18.98 6.04 23.80
C LEU A 348 18.27 5.47 22.57
N THR A 349 18.99 5.21 21.48
CA THR A 349 18.40 4.62 20.28
C THR A 349 17.96 3.17 20.50
N ASP A 350 18.68 2.42 21.35
CA ASP A 350 18.46 1.00 21.62
C ASP A 350 17.54 0.73 22.81
N LEU A 351 17.15 1.79 23.55
CA LEU A 351 16.29 1.69 24.72
C LEU A 351 14.86 2.13 24.38
N TRP A 352 13.89 1.58 25.08
CA TRP A 352 12.47 1.91 25.01
C TRP A 352 11.77 1.69 26.36
N GLY A 353 10.59 2.29 26.55
CA GLY A 353 9.83 2.16 27.79
C GLY A 353 10.58 2.69 29.00
N ASP A 354 10.47 1.99 30.13
CA ASP A 354 11.04 2.41 31.41
C ASP A 354 12.58 2.54 31.39
N GLU A 355 13.27 1.72 30.58
CA GLU A 355 14.72 1.80 30.41
C GLU A 355 15.13 3.07 29.68
N PHE A 356 14.41 3.44 28.61
CA PHE A 356 14.60 4.71 27.93
C PHE A 356 14.35 5.90 28.88
N ASP A 357 13.24 5.88 29.61
CA ASP A 357 12.87 6.93 30.54
C ASP A 357 13.94 7.15 31.60
N ALA A 358 14.47 6.06 32.17
CA ALA A 358 15.51 6.13 33.18
C ALA A 358 16.83 6.69 32.61
N ALA A 359 17.28 6.22 31.47
CA ALA A 359 18.49 6.69 30.80
C ALA A 359 18.38 8.16 30.39
N TYR A 360 17.24 8.54 29.81
CA TYR A 360 16.95 9.91 29.36
C TYR A 360 16.97 10.88 30.55
N ARG A 361 16.26 10.59 31.65
CA ARG A 361 16.25 11.41 32.86
C ARG A 361 17.61 11.47 33.55
N ALA A 362 18.38 10.37 33.53
CA ALA A 362 19.74 10.35 34.04
C ALA A 362 20.68 11.25 33.23
N ALA A 363 20.53 11.30 31.92
CA ALA A 363 21.27 12.21 31.06
C ALA A 363 20.92 13.67 31.36
N GLU A 364 19.65 14.00 31.57
CA GLU A 364 19.20 15.34 31.99
C GLU A 364 19.78 15.73 33.33
N ALA A 365 19.72 14.87 34.34
CA ALA A 365 20.25 15.15 35.68
C ALA A 365 21.75 15.41 35.67
N ARG A 366 22.48 14.86 34.69
CA ARG A 366 23.93 15.07 34.49
C ARG A 366 24.24 16.24 33.57
N GLY A 367 23.24 16.97 33.08
CA GLY A 367 23.40 18.07 32.12
C GLY A 367 23.91 17.63 30.73
N ARG A 368 23.75 16.35 30.35
CA ARG A 368 24.14 15.82 29.05
C ARG A 368 23.07 16.11 27.99
N PHE A 369 22.86 17.37 27.71
CA PHE A 369 21.95 17.80 26.63
C PHE A 369 22.52 19.07 25.97
N VAL A 370 22.21 19.26 24.69
CA VAL A 370 22.62 20.43 23.93
C VAL A 370 21.79 21.65 24.35
N ARG A 371 20.47 21.48 24.43
CA ARG A 371 19.51 22.49 24.86
C ARG A 371 18.18 21.85 25.26
N GLN A 372 17.33 22.65 25.88
CA GLN A 372 15.97 22.26 26.24
C GLN A 372 14.95 23.10 25.48
N VAL A 373 13.84 22.47 25.10
CA VAL A 373 12.68 23.12 24.48
C VAL A 373 11.42 22.71 25.24
N ARG A 374 10.31 23.42 25.09
CA ARG A 374 9.03 22.96 25.61
C ARG A 374 8.53 21.82 24.72
N ALA A 375 8.20 20.66 25.29
CA ALA A 375 7.72 19.52 24.56
C ALA A 375 6.49 19.86 23.70
N ARG A 376 5.58 20.68 24.23
CA ARG A 376 4.37 21.13 23.53
C ARG A 376 4.68 22.01 22.33
N ASP A 377 5.71 22.86 22.39
CA ASP A 377 6.11 23.68 21.25
C ASP A 377 6.71 22.84 20.12
N LEU A 378 7.56 21.88 20.46
CA LEU A 378 8.11 20.93 19.48
C LEU A 378 6.99 20.08 18.83
N PHE A 379 6.06 19.58 19.64
CA PHE A 379 4.89 18.86 19.14
C PHE A 379 4.02 19.73 18.22
N GLY A 380 3.85 21.01 18.56
CA GLY A 380 3.18 21.99 17.71
C GLY A 380 3.89 22.20 16.35
N ARG A 381 5.24 22.15 16.32
CA ARG A 381 6.01 22.18 15.05
C ARG A 381 5.77 20.91 14.22
N MET A 382 5.75 19.73 14.85
CA MET A 382 5.39 18.48 14.17
C MET A 382 3.99 18.58 13.53
N MET A 383 3.01 19.12 14.26
CA MET A 383 1.65 19.34 13.73
C MET A 383 1.62 20.32 12.56
N ARG A 384 2.49 21.35 12.58
CA ARG A 384 2.62 22.29 11.46
C ARG A 384 3.19 21.61 10.23
N THR A 385 4.23 20.81 10.36
CA THR A 385 4.82 20.02 9.26
C THR A 385 3.78 19.11 8.64
N LEU A 386 3.03 18.36 9.46
CA LEU A 386 1.93 17.52 8.99
C LEU A 386 0.86 18.31 8.22
N ALA A 387 0.44 19.47 8.75
CA ALA A 387 -0.56 20.32 8.12
C ALA A 387 -0.12 20.85 6.75
N GLN A 388 1.16 21.21 6.62
CA GLN A 388 1.72 21.85 5.42
C GLN A 388 2.13 20.86 4.35
N THR A 389 2.62 19.69 4.74
CA THR A 389 3.26 18.76 3.81
C THR A 389 2.57 17.38 3.75
N GLY A 390 1.66 17.07 4.68
CA GLY A 390 1.11 15.73 4.89
C GLY A 390 2.14 14.72 5.42
N ASN A 391 3.39 15.14 5.61
CA ASN A 391 4.57 14.35 5.97
C ASN A 391 5.01 14.64 7.41
N GLY A 392 5.99 13.90 7.93
CA GLY A 392 6.36 13.96 9.35
C GLY A 392 5.43 13.08 10.19
N TRP A 393 5.22 11.85 9.72
CA TRP A 393 4.25 10.92 10.32
C TRP A 393 4.56 10.62 11.77
N MET A 394 3.50 10.45 12.56
CA MET A 394 3.59 10.19 13.99
C MET A 394 3.59 8.68 14.22
N THR A 395 4.69 8.15 14.72
CA THR A 395 4.89 6.74 15.02
C THR A 395 5.44 6.57 16.44
N PHE A 396 5.01 5.54 17.17
CA PHE A 396 5.21 5.45 18.62
C PHE A 396 6.14 4.29 18.98
N LYS A 397 7.37 4.61 19.39
CA LYS A 397 8.48 3.71 19.66
C LYS A 397 8.14 2.66 20.72
N ASP A 398 7.66 3.11 21.88
CA ASP A 398 7.47 2.23 23.02
C ASP A 398 6.33 1.23 22.81
N ARG A 399 5.24 1.70 22.21
CA ARG A 399 4.11 0.83 21.86
C ARG A 399 4.54 -0.23 20.84
N SER A 400 5.30 0.16 19.83
CA SER A 400 5.80 -0.74 18.80
C SER A 400 6.70 -1.83 19.39
N ASN A 401 7.65 -1.44 20.25
CA ASN A 401 8.55 -2.40 20.90
C ASN A 401 7.87 -3.30 21.94
N ARG A 402 6.98 -2.71 22.77
CA ARG A 402 6.27 -3.46 23.80
C ARG A 402 5.41 -4.58 23.24
N LEU A 403 4.82 -4.37 22.07
CA LEU A 403 3.86 -5.28 21.45
C LEU A 403 4.47 -6.19 20.37
N CYS A 404 5.71 -5.98 19.96
CA CYS A 404 6.33 -6.80 18.93
C CYS A 404 6.74 -8.17 19.47
N ASN A 405 6.41 -9.24 18.74
CA ASN A 405 6.78 -10.62 19.09
C ASN A 405 8.30 -10.82 19.11
N GLN A 406 9.07 -10.09 18.30
CA GLN A 406 10.52 -10.25 18.13
C GLN A 406 11.33 -9.59 19.24
N THR A 407 10.74 -8.75 20.10
CA THR A 407 11.44 -7.96 21.14
C THR A 407 11.43 -8.64 22.51
N ALA A 408 11.40 -9.97 22.57
CA ALA A 408 11.41 -10.70 23.84
C ALA A 408 12.78 -10.73 24.53
N GLU A 409 13.87 -10.66 23.76
CA GLU A 409 15.24 -10.64 24.27
C GLU A 409 15.81 -9.20 24.32
N PRO A 410 16.63 -8.89 25.33
CA PRO A 410 17.39 -7.63 25.34
C PRO A 410 18.24 -7.47 24.06
N GLY A 411 18.25 -6.26 23.50
CA GLY A 411 18.98 -5.99 22.27
C GLY A 411 18.19 -6.25 20.97
N ASN A 412 17.07 -6.93 21.03
CA ASN A 412 16.12 -7.00 19.91
C ASN A 412 15.20 -5.76 19.96
N VAL A 413 15.47 -4.78 19.13
CA VAL A 413 14.77 -3.48 19.16
C VAL A 413 14.21 -3.14 17.79
N VAL A 414 12.99 -2.63 17.78
CA VAL A 414 12.39 -1.98 16.61
C VAL A 414 12.81 -0.50 16.63
N HIS A 415 13.62 -0.07 15.68
CA HIS A 415 14.16 1.30 15.61
C HIS A 415 13.37 2.24 14.70
N LEU A 416 12.46 1.68 13.88
CA LEU A 416 11.72 2.40 12.86
C LEU A 416 10.60 1.53 12.28
N SER A 417 9.85 2.08 11.35
CA SER A 417 8.95 1.33 10.48
C SER A 417 9.39 1.44 9.00
N ASN A 418 8.65 0.86 8.08
CA ASN A 418 8.91 0.95 6.64
C ASN A 418 8.44 2.28 6.03
N LEU A 419 8.48 2.37 4.68
CA LEU A 419 8.02 3.53 3.93
C LEU A 419 6.54 3.88 4.20
N CYS A 420 5.69 2.88 4.40
CA CYS A 420 4.24 3.05 4.57
C CYS A 420 3.73 2.82 6.00
N THR A 421 4.61 2.66 6.96
CA THR A 421 4.37 2.60 8.42
C THR A 421 3.62 1.36 8.95
N GLU A 422 3.40 0.33 8.13
CA GLU A 422 2.71 -0.89 8.57
C GLU A 422 3.65 -1.98 9.14
N ILE A 423 4.97 -1.89 8.92
CA ILE A 423 5.92 -2.93 9.30
C ILE A 423 6.62 -2.59 10.62
N ILE A 424 6.58 -3.51 11.56
CA ILE A 424 7.18 -3.41 12.90
C ILE A 424 8.05 -4.64 13.12
N GLU A 425 9.32 -4.53 12.79
CA GLU A 425 10.30 -5.61 12.86
C GLU A 425 11.62 -5.11 13.46
N VAL A 426 12.36 -6.00 14.14
CA VAL A 426 13.65 -5.66 14.72
C VAL A 426 14.71 -5.40 13.64
N THR A 427 15.58 -4.46 13.92
CA THR A 427 16.70 -4.10 13.05
C THR A 427 17.99 -3.95 13.85
N SER A 428 19.13 -4.06 13.18
CA SER A 428 20.44 -3.76 13.74
C SER A 428 21.40 -3.34 12.63
N ASP A 429 22.65 -3.08 12.97
CA ASP A 429 23.70 -2.80 11.96
C ASP A 429 23.96 -3.99 11.02
N THR A 430 23.67 -5.21 11.46
CA THR A 430 23.85 -6.46 10.70
C THR A 430 22.55 -7.06 10.18
N GLU A 431 21.39 -6.57 10.60
CA GLU A 431 20.08 -7.07 10.21
C GLU A 431 19.21 -5.96 9.57
N THR A 432 18.88 -6.13 8.30
CA THR A 432 17.85 -5.34 7.63
C THR A 432 16.56 -6.15 7.65
N ALA A 433 15.53 -5.61 8.27
CA ALA A 433 14.22 -6.25 8.28
C ALA A 433 13.60 -6.25 6.89
N VAL A 434 12.89 -7.33 6.56
CA VAL A 434 12.27 -7.53 5.24
C VAL A 434 10.89 -8.13 5.39
N CYS A 435 9.89 -7.52 4.77
CA CYS A 435 8.54 -8.05 4.80
C CYS A 435 7.95 -8.29 3.41
N ASN A 436 7.32 -9.45 3.25
CA ASN A 436 6.57 -9.86 2.06
C ASN A 436 5.10 -9.59 2.30
N LEU A 437 4.46 -8.84 1.42
CA LEU A 437 3.09 -8.38 1.60
C LEU A 437 2.11 -9.00 0.61
N GLY A 438 0.87 -9.12 1.06
CA GLY A 438 -0.29 -9.43 0.24
C GLY A 438 -1.57 -9.05 0.97
N SER A 439 -2.67 -8.87 0.25
CA SER A 439 -3.93 -8.42 0.85
C SER A 439 -5.13 -9.20 0.36
N VAL A 440 -5.99 -9.55 1.32
CA VAL A 440 -7.28 -10.19 1.08
C VAL A 440 -8.30 -9.13 0.66
N ASN A 441 -9.00 -9.34 -0.45
CA ASN A 441 -10.12 -8.52 -0.87
C ASN A 441 -11.39 -8.95 -0.12
N LEU A 442 -11.75 -8.21 0.91
CA LEU A 442 -12.90 -8.54 1.76
C LEU A 442 -14.23 -8.53 1.00
N GLY A 443 -14.39 -7.65 0.01
CA GLY A 443 -15.58 -7.61 -0.84
C GLY A 443 -15.82 -8.92 -1.61
N ALA A 444 -14.75 -9.61 -1.99
CA ALA A 444 -14.85 -10.92 -2.64
C ALA A 444 -15.23 -12.08 -1.70
N HIS A 445 -15.30 -11.81 -0.39
CA HIS A 445 -15.67 -12.79 0.65
C HIS A 445 -17.08 -12.54 1.21
N LEU A 446 -17.90 -11.78 0.49
CA LEU A 446 -19.31 -11.61 0.83
C LEU A 446 -20.13 -12.79 0.27
N GLY A 447 -20.95 -13.35 1.12
CA GLY A 447 -22.00 -14.32 0.81
C GLY A 447 -23.39 -13.73 1.05
N PRO A 448 -24.45 -14.52 0.88
CA PRO A 448 -25.83 -14.07 1.10
C PRO A 448 -26.12 -13.52 2.52
N ASP A 449 -25.44 -14.09 3.52
CA ASP A 449 -25.67 -13.82 4.95
C ASP A 449 -24.56 -12.94 5.56
N GLY A 450 -23.77 -12.25 4.75
CA GLY A 450 -22.63 -11.44 5.19
C GLY A 450 -21.28 -12.04 4.79
N ILE A 451 -20.27 -11.98 5.66
CA ILE A 451 -18.95 -12.56 5.36
C ILE A 451 -19.02 -14.09 5.30
N ASP A 452 -18.51 -14.66 4.21
CA ASP A 452 -18.21 -16.09 4.08
C ASP A 452 -16.91 -16.41 4.83
N TRP A 453 -17.07 -16.75 6.10
CA TRP A 453 -15.96 -17.03 7.02
C TRP A 453 -15.11 -18.22 6.61
N GLU A 454 -15.71 -19.24 5.98
CA GLU A 454 -14.99 -20.42 5.53
C GLU A 454 -14.10 -20.09 4.33
N LYS A 455 -14.63 -19.37 3.36
CA LYS A 455 -13.87 -18.85 2.22
C LYS A 455 -12.74 -17.93 2.68
N LEU A 456 -13.02 -17.05 3.66
CA LEU A 456 -12.01 -16.15 4.22
C LEU A 456 -10.85 -16.94 4.85
N ARG A 457 -11.16 -17.93 5.70
CA ARG A 457 -10.14 -18.83 6.28
C ARG A 457 -9.33 -19.56 5.22
N ALA A 458 -9.98 -20.12 4.22
CA ALA A 458 -9.30 -20.81 3.12
C ALA A 458 -8.33 -19.88 2.36
N THR A 459 -8.77 -18.64 2.10
CA THR A 459 -7.92 -17.61 1.48
C THR A 459 -6.72 -17.27 2.36
N VAL A 460 -6.92 -17.05 3.66
CA VAL A 460 -5.85 -16.73 4.61
C VAL A 460 -4.79 -17.85 4.66
N ARG A 461 -5.21 -19.11 4.75
CA ARG A 461 -4.28 -20.26 4.75
C ARG A 461 -3.43 -20.28 3.49
N THR A 462 -4.04 -20.15 2.34
CA THR A 462 -3.32 -20.13 1.05
C THR A 462 -2.36 -18.94 0.98
N ALA A 463 -2.82 -17.74 1.37
CA ALA A 463 -2.02 -16.52 1.34
C ALA A 463 -0.78 -16.61 2.24
N VAL A 464 -0.93 -17.05 3.49
CA VAL A 464 0.20 -17.21 4.44
C VAL A 464 1.22 -18.21 3.91
N THR A 465 0.77 -19.35 3.36
CA THR A 465 1.66 -20.36 2.78
C THR A 465 2.51 -19.77 1.65
N PHE A 466 1.92 -18.98 0.74
CA PHE A 466 2.65 -18.39 -0.37
C PHE A 466 3.53 -17.19 0.06
N LEU A 467 3.10 -16.42 1.05
CA LEU A 467 3.94 -15.36 1.63
C LEU A 467 5.19 -15.95 2.31
N ASP A 468 5.04 -17.06 3.05
CA ASP A 468 6.18 -17.77 3.64
C ASP A 468 7.16 -18.28 2.57
N ARG A 469 6.66 -18.82 1.45
CA ARG A 469 7.50 -19.26 0.33
C ARG A 469 8.28 -18.15 -0.35
N VAL A 470 7.74 -16.95 -0.41
CA VAL A 470 8.49 -15.80 -0.96
C VAL A 470 9.81 -15.63 -0.23
N ILE A 471 9.87 -15.89 1.08
CA ILE A 471 11.10 -15.76 1.88
C ILE A 471 12.23 -16.64 1.35
N ASP A 472 11.91 -17.85 0.91
CA ASP A 472 12.90 -18.82 0.43
C ASP A 472 13.28 -18.61 -1.05
N LEU A 473 12.41 -17.97 -1.84
CA LEU A 473 12.54 -17.84 -3.30
C LEU A 473 12.98 -16.46 -3.75
N THR A 474 12.86 -15.43 -2.88
CA THR A 474 13.18 -14.05 -3.26
C THR A 474 14.69 -13.82 -3.37
N TYR A 475 15.07 -12.98 -4.33
CA TYR A 475 16.44 -12.45 -4.40
C TYR A 475 16.59 -11.34 -3.33
N TYR A 476 17.65 -11.41 -2.54
CA TYR A 476 17.98 -10.40 -1.54
C TYR A 476 19.06 -9.44 -2.04
N PRO A 477 18.77 -8.13 -2.18
CA PRO A 477 19.75 -7.16 -2.67
C PRO A 477 20.88 -6.83 -1.69
N SER A 478 20.79 -7.24 -0.43
CA SER A 478 21.83 -7.04 0.59
C SER A 478 22.02 -8.29 1.46
N THR A 479 23.25 -8.46 1.97
CA THR A 479 23.60 -9.57 2.88
C THR A 479 22.86 -9.48 4.21
N GLN A 480 22.59 -8.26 4.70
CA GLN A 480 21.84 -8.01 5.92
C GLN A 480 20.37 -8.48 5.79
N ALA A 481 19.73 -8.24 4.64
CA ALA A 481 18.39 -8.73 4.34
C ALA A 481 18.37 -10.26 4.17
N ALA A 482 19.37 -10.83 3.49
CA ALA A 482 19.52 -12.27 3.30
C ALA A 482 19.76 -13.04 4.62
N GLY A 483 20.35 -12.40 5.63
CA GLY A 483 20.54 -12.97 6.95
C GLY A 483 19.30 -12.85 7.84
N SER A 484 18.66 -11.69 7.83
CA SER A 484 17.54 -11.34 8.69
C SER A 484 16.25 -12.08 8.31
N ASN A 485 15.85 -12.01 7.04
CA ASN A 485 14.52 -12.49 6.62
C ASN A 485 14.32 -14.01 6.84
N PRO A 486 15.24 -14.90 6.44
CA PRO A 486 15.11 -16.34 6.74
C PRO A 486 15.18 -16.66 8.23
N ARG A 487 15.89 -15.84 9.02
CA ARG A 487 16.01 -16.02 10.48
C ARG A 487 14.70 -15.76 11.21
N TRP A 488 14.01 -14.67 10.89
CA TRP A 488 12.78 -14.25 11.53
C TRP A 488 11.52 -14.71 10.80
N ARG A 489 11.58 -14.89 9.51
CA ARG A 489 10.48 -15.26 8.61
C ARG A 489 9.19 -14.43 8.82
N PRO A 490 9.25 -13.10 8.91
CA PRO A 490 8.04 -12.30 9.02
C PRO A 490 7.32 -12.24 7.67
N VAL A 491 5.99 -12.15 7.71
CA VAL A 491 5.13 -11.85 6.57
C VAL A 491 4.10 -10.79 6.97
N GLY A 492 3.50 -10.13 5.98
CA GLY A 492 2.50 -9.10 6.22
C GLY A 492 1.24 -9.36 5.40
N LEU A 493 0.31 -10.13 5.95
CA LEU A 493 -1.01 -10.30 5.37
C LEU A 493 -1.90 -9.14 5.79
N GLY A 494 -2.37 -8.36 4.82
CA GLY A 494 -3.31 -7.26 5.00
C GLY A 494 -4.68 -7.55 4.40
N VAL A 495 -5.48 -6.49 4.34
CA VAL A 495 -6.82 -6.51 3.76
C VAL A 495 -7.01 -5.31 2.84
N MET A 496 -7.96 -5.41 1.91
CA MET A 496 -8.50 -4.33 1.09
C MET A 496 -10.01 -4.55 0.92
N GLY A 497 -10.76 -3.52 0.59
CA GLY A 497 -12.20 -3.64 0.37
C GLY A 497 -13.05 -3.66 1.65
N LEU A 498 -12.57 -3.13 2.78
CA LEU A 498 -13.40 -3.03 3.98
C LEU A 498 -14.61 -2.10 3.76
N GLN A 499 -14.42 -0.98 3.05
CA GLN A 499 -15.50 -0.06 2.70
C GLN A 499 -16.55 -0.74 1.79
N ASP A 500 -16.11 -1.61 0.87
CA ASP A 500 -17.03 -2.39 0.01
C ASP A 500 -17.94 -3.30 0.84
N VAL A 501 -17.38 -3.96 1.87
CA VAL A 501 -18.17 -4.75 2.83
C VAL A 501 -19.20 -3.88 3.56
N PHE A 502 -18.78 -2.71 4.04
CA PHE A 502 -19.69 -1.82 4.75
C PHE A 502 -20.82 -1.32 3.85
N PHE A 503 -20.55 -0.99 2.60
CA PHE A 503 -21.59 -0.65 1.63
C PHE A 503 -22.56 -1.80 1.38
N ALA A 504 -22.03 -2.99 1.11
CA ALA A 504 -22.86 -4.16 0.84
C ALA A 504 -23.77 -4.55 2.01
N LEU A 505 -23.29 -4.41 3.24
CA LEU A 505 -24.04 -4.68 4.47
C LEU A 505 -24.80 -3.44 4.99
N ARG A 506 -24.75 -2.32 4.27
CA ARG A 506 -25.40 -1.06 4.62
C ARG A 506 -25.01 -0.53 6.00
N LEU A 507 -23.74 -0.69 6.37
CA LEU A 507 -23.17 -0.22 7.62
C LEU A 507 -22.49 1.15 7.40
N PRO A 508 -22.98 2.24 8.05
CA PRO A 508 -22.23 3.49 8.06
C PRO A 508 -20.82 3.27 8.66
N PHE A 509 -19.81 3.86 8.05
CA PHE A 509 -18.42 3.62 8.41
C PHE A 509 -18.09 3.87 9.89
N ASP A 510 -18.76 4.86 10.50
CA ASP A 510 -18.58 5.25 11.90
C ASP A 510 -19.57 4.58 12.85
N SER A 511 -20.30 3.54 12.41
CA SER A 511 -21.25 2.84 13.26
C SER A 511 -20.57 1.84 14.22
N PRO A 512 -21.17 1.54 15.37
CA PRO A 512 -20.69 0.47 16.26
C PRO A 512 -20.61 -0.88 15.57
N GLU A 513 -21.60 -1.22 14.75
CA GLU A 513 -21.69 -2.49 14.02
C GLU A 513 -20.56 -2.63 13.00
N ALA A 514 -20.18 -1.55 12.31
CA ALA A 514 -19.03 -1.53 11.42
C ALA A 514 -17.72 -1.80 12.18
N ARG A 515 -17.57 -1.22 13.37
CA ARG A 515 -16.39 -1.44 14.22
C ARG A 515 -16.32 -2.87 14.72
N GLU A 516 -17.43 -3.44 15.20
CA GLU A 516 -17.52 -4.83 15.66
C GLU A 516 -17.16 -5.80 14.52
N LEU A 517 -17.76 -5.62 13.34
CA LEU A 517 -17.47 -6.44 12.18
C LEU A 517 -15.99 -6.34 11.76
N SER A 518 -15.43 -5.13 11.72
CA SER A 518 -14.02 -4.92 11.41
C SER A 518 -13.08 -5.63 12.39
N THR A 519 -13.41 -5.60 13.68
CA THR A 519 -12.67 -6.28 14.74
C THR A 519 -12.74 -7.80 14.58
N ARG A 520 -13.92 -8.34 14.34
CA ARG A 520 -14.14 -9.78 14.12
C ARG A 520 -13.41 -10.28 12.87
N ILE A 521 -13.41 -9.52 11.77
CA ILE A 521 -12.63 -9.85 10.57
C ILE A 521 -11.14 -9.91 10.91
N ALA A 522 -10.61 -8.93 11.65
CA ALA A 522 -9.20 -8.91 12.04
C ALA A 522 -8.84 -10.09 12.95
N GLU A 523 -9.70 -10.45 13.93
CA GLU A 523 -9.51 -11.63 14.76
C GLU A 523 -9.45 -12.91 13.92
N GLU A 524 -10.40 -13.11 13.01
CA GLU A 524 -10.46 -14.30 12.17
C GLU A 524 -9.22 -14.46 11.30
N ILE A 525 -8.74 -13.36 10.70
CA ILE A 525 -7.54 -13.36 9.86
C ILE A 525 -6.31 -13.70 10.70
N HIS A 526 -6.10 -13.03 11.84
CA HIS A 526 -4.92 -13.24 12.68
C HIS A 526 -4.89 -14.64 13.27
N LEU A 527 -6.02 -15.12 13.81
CA LEU A 527 -6.13 -16.46 14.36
C LEU A 527 -5.84 -17.54 13.30
N THR A 528 -6.45 -17.41 12.11
CA THR A 528 -6.23 -18.35 11.00
C THR A 528 -4.78 -18.27 10.46
N ALA A 529 -4.18 -17.08 10.43
CA ALA A 529 -2.78 -16.91 10.04
C ALA A 529 -1.82 -17.61 11.03
N LEU A 530 -2.05 -17.46 12.33
CA LEU A 530 -1.28 -18.15 13.37
C LEU A 530 -1.46 -19.68 13.32
N GLU A 531 -2.69 -20.15 13.10
CA GLU A 531 -2.97 -21.59 12.90
C GLU A 531 -2.16 -22.13 11.72
N THR A 532 -2.15 -21.41 10.59
CA THR A 532 -1.39 -21.79 9.39
C THR A 532 0.11 -21.77 9.63
N SER A 533 0.62 -20.74 10.33
CA SER A 533 2.04 -20.67 10.67
C SER A 533 2.48 -21.82 11.61
N ALA A 534 1.60 -22.26 12.51
CA ALA A 534 1.85 -23.42 13.36
C ALA A 534 1.81 -24.75 12.56
N ASP A 535 0.94 -24.86 11.55
CA ASP A 535 0.90 -26.00 10.64
C ASP A 535 2.17 -26.08 9.78
N LEU A 536 2.61 -24.94 9.22
CA LEU A 536 3.86 -24.84 8.47
C LEU A 536 5.08 -25.15 9.37
N ALA A 537 5.04 -24.75 10.64
CA ALA A 537 6.09 -25.08 11.60
C ALA A 537 6.12 -26.59 11.92
N ALA A 538 4.98 -27.26 11.96
CA ALA A 538 4.91 -28.72 12.14
C ALA A 538 5.52 -29.48 10.95
N GLU A 539 5.39 -28.93 9.73
CA GLU A 539 5.89 -29.53 8.49
C GLU A 539 7.37 -29.19 8.23
N HIS A 540 7.76 -27.93 8.41
CA HIS A 540 9.06 -27.41 7.99
C HIS A 540 9.94 -26.94 9.14
N GLY A 541 9.50 -27.07 10.38
CA GLY A 541 10.14 -26.52 11.58
C GLY A 541 9.81 -25.04 11.81
N PRO A 542 9.93 -24.57 13.06
CA PRO A 542 9.74 -23.15 13.39
C PRO A 542 10.85 -22.30 12.77
N HIS A 543 10.62 -20.99 12.73
CA HIS A 543 11.66 -20.06 12.27
C HIS A 543 12.87 -20.09 13.22
N PRO A 544 14.10 -19.89 12.70
CA PRO A 544 15.33 -20.08 13.51
C PRO A 544 15.40 -19.26 14.80
N ALA A 545 14.81 -18.05 14.80
CA ALA A 545 14.79 -17.18 15.97
C ALA A 545 13.57 -17.40 16.90
N PHE A 546 12.78 -18.46 16.74
CA PHE A 546 11.55 -18.69 17.52
C PHE A 546 11.78 -18.62 19.03
N SER A 547 12.83 -19.24 19.55
CA SER A 547 13.14 -19.23 20.98
C SER A 547 13.37 -17.84 21.58
N ALA A 548 13.72 -16.86 20.74
CA ALA A 548 13.94 -15.45 21.12
C ALA A 548 12.67 -14.60 21.01
N THR A 549 11.49 -15.21 20.84
CA THR A 549 10.21 -14.50 20.70
C THR A 549 9.33 -14.59 21.94
N ARG A 550 8.35 -13.68 22.03
CA ARG A 550 7.33 -13.72 23.09
C ARG A 550 6.41 -14.92 22.95
N ALA A 551 6.11 -15.35 21.74
CA ALA A 551 5.31 -16.54 21.45
C ALA A 551 5.96 -17.82 22.04
N ALA A 552 7.28 -17.94 22.02
CA ALA A 552 8.00 -19.03 22.67
C ALA A 552 7.83 -19.03 24.20
N ARG A 553 7.50 -17.89 24.79
CA ARG A 553 7.19 -17.72 26.21
C ARG A 553 5.69 -17.82 26.50
N GLY A 554 4.88 -18.21 25.52
CA GLY A 554 3.43 -18.36 25.64
C GLY A 554 2.65 -17.04 25.59
N GLN A 555 3.28 -15.92 25.20
CA GLN A 555 2.68 -14.60 25.10
C GLN A 555 2.41 -14.26 23.63
N LEU A 556 1.16 -14.31 23.21
CA LEU A 556 0.74 -13.87 21.87
C LEU A 556 0.41 -12.38 21.87
N HIS A 557 0.34 -11.78 20.68
CA HIS A 557 0.06 -10.33 20.54
C HIS A 557 -1.25 -9.90 21.22
N VAL A 558 -2.28 -10.72 21.14
CA VAL A 558 -3.58 -10.49 21.80
C VAL A 558 -3.44 -10.38 23.32
N ASP A 559 -2.50 -11.12 23.94
CA ASP A 559 -2.24 -11.07 25.39
C ASP A 559 -1.53 -9.79 25.78
N LEU A 560 -0.57 -9.37 24.95
CA LEU A 560 0.17 -8.13 25.18
C LEU A 560 -0.74 -6.89 25.13
N TRP A 561 -1.85 -6.98 24.41
CA TRP A 561 -2.91 -5.97 24.40
C TRP A 561 -3.89 -6.10 25.57
N GLY A 562 -3.94 -7.26 26.24
CA GLY A 562 -4.97 -7.56 27.23
C GLY A 562 -6.36 -7.66 26.63
N ALA A 563 -6.47 -8.05 25.37
CA ALA A 563 -7.75 -8.18 24.68
C ALA A 563 -8.46 -9.49 25.01
N THR A 564 -9.79 -9.46 24.98
CA THR A 564 -10.64 -10.65 25.16
C THR A 564 -11.14 -11.11 23.79
N PRO A 565 -10.61 -12.24 23.23
CA PRO A 565 -11.03 -12.75 21.94
C PRO A 565 -12.49 -13.26 21.94
N GLU A 566 -13.16 -13.16 20.77
CA GLU A 566 -14.49 -13.73 20.58
C GLU A 566 -14.48 -15.26 20.44
N GLN A 567 -13.34 -15.87 20.09
CA GLN A 567 -13.19 -17.31 19.84
C GLN A 567 -12.22 -17.99 20.83
N PRO A 568 -12.49 -17.93 22.15
CA PRO A 568 -11.52 -18.36 23.18
C PRO A 568 -11.10 -19.83 23.08
N ALA A 569 -11.97 -20.72 22.62
CA ALA A 569 -11.65 -22.15 22.47
C ALA A 569 -10.63 -22.38 21.34
N ARG A 570 -10.76 -21.68 20.21
CA ARG A 570 -9.76 -21.78 19.13
C ARG A 570 -8.41 -21.18 19.54
N TRP A 571 -8.41 -20.07 20.26
CA TRP A 571 -7.17 -19.49 20.82
C TRP A 571 -6.49 -20.43 21.81
N ALA A 572 -7.24 -21.13 22.67
CA ALA A 572 -6.68 -22.13 23.58
C ALA A 572 -6.04 -23.29 22.82
N ALA A 573 -6.73 -23.87 21.85
CA ALA A 573 -6.21 -24.94 21.00
C ALA A 573 -4.95 -24.53 20.22
N LEU A 574 -4.93 -23.27 19.70
CA LEU A 574 -3.76 -22.71 19.03
C LEU A 574 -2.56 -22.60 19.96
N ARG A 575 -2.73 -22.14 21.21
CA ARG A 575 -1.63 -22.06 22.20
C ARG A 575 -0.99 -23.42 22.47
N GLU A 576 -1.81 -24.46 22.65
CA GLU A 576 -1.33 -25.83 22.81
C GLU A 576 -0.55 -26.31 21.58
N ARG A 577 -1.00 -25.95 20.39
CA ARG A 577 -0.30 -26.27 19.13
C ARG A 577 1.05 -25.55 19.07
N ILE A 578 1.09 -24.23 19.28
CA ILE A 578 2.32 -23.43 19.26
C ILE A 578 3.35 -23.98 20.28
N ALA A 579 2.91 -24.38 21.45
CA ALA A 579 3.79 -24.96 22.45
C ALA A 579 4.47 -26.27 21.99
N ARG A 580 3.84 -27.02 21.07
CA ARG A 580 4.38 -28.24 20.48
C ARG A 580 5.22 -28.02 19.21
N THR A 581 4.79 -27.14 18.34
CA THR A 581 5.35 -26.97 16.99
C THR A 581 6.20 -25.71 16.83
N GLY A 582 6.02 -24.71 17.67
CA GLY A 582 6.47 -23.35 17.43
C GLY A 582 5.64 -22.65 16.35
N LEU A 583 6.18 -21.58 15.80
CA LEU A 583 5.63 -20.83 14.66
C LEU A 583 6.66 -20.75 13.53
N ARG A 584 6.19 -20.90 12.28
CA ARG A 584 7.02 -20.74 11.09
C ARG A 584 7.38 -19.27 10.83
N ASN A 585 6.49 -18.34 11.21
CA ASN A 585 6.62 -16.92 10.98
C ASN A 585 6.60 -16.16 12.31
N SER A 586 7.50 -15.21 12.48
CA SER A 586 7.57 -14.40 13.70
C SER A 586 6.46 -13.36 13.79
N LEU A 587 6.00 -12.85 12.66
CA LEU A 587 4.94 -11.84 12.51
C LEU A 587 4.12 -12.18 11.26
N LEU A 588 2.82 -11.85 11.24
CA LEU A 588 1.89 -12.35 10.22
C LEU A 588 0.99 -11.29 9.59
N VAL A 589 0.54 -10.29 10.34
CA VAL A 589 -0.51 -9.37 9.89
C VAL A 589 0.00 -7.94 9.87
N ALA A 590 -0.06 -7.32 8.69
CA ALA A 590 0.26 -5.91 8.47
C ALA A 590 -0.73 -5.31 7.47
N ILE A 591 -1.33 -4.17 7.80
CA ILE A 591 -2.29 -3.50 6.91
C ILE A 591 -1.57 -2.43 6.10
N ALA A 592 -1.20 -2.80 4.88
CA ALA A 592 -0.57 -1.93 3.89
C ALA A 592 -1.61 -1.03 3.18
N PRO A 593 -1.19 0.08 2.53
CA PRO A 593 -2.12 1.01 1.87
C PRO A 593 -2.88 0.41 0.67
N THR A 594 -2.36 -0.61 0.02
CA THR A 594 -2.94 -1.37 -1.12
C THR A 594 -3.32 -0.59 -2.38
N ALA A 595 -2.96 0.67 -2.52
CA ALA A 595 -3.43 1.58 -3.58
C ALA A 595 -3.47 0.96 -5.00
N THR A 596 -2.40 0.28 -5.43
CA THR A 596 -2.34 -0.31 -6.78
C THR A 596 -3.10 -1.64 -6.86
N ILE A 597 -2.90 -2.55 -5.89
CA ILE A 597 -3.55 -3.88 -5.94
C ILE A 597 -5.06 -3.80 -5.68
N ALA A 598 -5.53 -2.83 -4.89
CA ALA A 598 -6.95 -2.55 -4.73
C ALA A 598 -7.59 -2.06 -6.05
N SER A 599 -6.86 -1.20 -6.80
CA SER A 599 -7.30 -0.78 -8.15
C SER A 599 -7.39 -1.96 -9.12
N ILE A 600 -6.42 -2.90 -9.08
CA ILE A 600 -6.45 -4.12 -9.90
C ILE A 600 -7.63 -5.01 -9.50
N ALA A 601 -7.88 -5.17 -8.20
CA ALA A 601 -8.98 -5.96 -7.68
C ALA A 601 -10.37 -5.31 -7.83
N GLY A 602 -10.43 -4.00 -8.16
CA GLY A 602 -11.67 -3.26 -8.30
C GLY A 602 -12.38 -3.03 -6.97
N CYS A 603 -11.65 -2.83 -5.87
CA CYS A 603 -12.17 -2.58 -4.53
C CYS A 603 -11.56 -1.31 -3.91
N TYR A 604 -12.11 -0.88 -2.76
CA TYR A 604 -11.53 0.23 -2.00
C TYR A 604 -10.21 -0.16 -1.34
N GLU A 605 -9.35 0.84 -1.15
CA GLU A 605 -8.03 0.67 -0.56
C GLU A 605 -8.12 0.25 0.90
N CYS A 606 -7.33 -0.74 1.29
CA CYS A 606 -7.14 -1.28 2.64
C CYS A 606 -8.39 -1.22 3.55
N VAL A 607 -8.30 -0.50 4.66
CA VAL A 607 -9.37 -0.31 5.67
C VAL A 607 -9.89 1.13 5.70
N GLU A 608 -9.66 1.89 4.64
CA GLU A 608 -10.00 3.31 4.57
C GLU A 608 -11.46 3.54 4.17
N PRO A 609 -12.06 4.65 4.64
CA PRO A 609 -13.31 5.14 4.11
C PRO A 609 -13.10 5.70 2.71
N GLN A 610 -14.17 5.71 1.91
CA GLN A 610 -14.10 6.36 0.62
C GLN A 610 -13.77 7.86 0.75
N VAL A 611 -12.88 8.34 -0.09
CA VAL A 611 -12.45 9.75 -0.08
C VAL A 611 -13.49 10.66 -0.76
N SER A 612 -14.14 10.15 -1.81
CA SER A 612 -15.18 10.85 -2.57
C SER A 612 -16.10 9.84 -3.24
N ASN A 613 -17.39 10.18 -3.45
CA ASN A 613 -18.29 9.38 -4.29
C ASN A 613 -18.09 9.65 -5.79
N LEU A 614 -17.34 10.68 -6.14
CA LEU A 614 -16.99 11.03 -7.52
C LEU A 614 -15.53 11.48 -7.53
N PHE A 615 -14.68 10.83 -8.31
CA PHE A 615 -13.26 11.14 -8.37
C PHE A 615 -12.71 11.02 -9.78
N LYS A 616 -11.70 11.82 -10.07
CA LYS A 616 -10.94 11.72 -11.30
C LYS A 616 -9.84 10.67 -11.15
N ARG A 617 -9.67 9.85 -12.19
CA ARG A 617 -8.50 8.98 -12.34
C ARG A 617 -7.71 9.42 -13.55
N GLU A 618 -6.43 9.65 -13.34
CA GLU A 618 -5.47 9.90 -14.41
C GLU A 618 -4.79 8.59 -14.81
N THR A 619 -4.71 8.35 -16.09
CA THR A 619 -3.96 7.24 -16.71
C THR A 619 -3.11 7.78 -17.83
N LEU A 620 -2.22 6.96 -18.39
CA LEU A 620 -1.49 7.33 -19.62
C LEU A 620 -2.40 7.63 -20.82
N SER A 621 -3.68 7.23 -20.75
CA SER A 621 -4.69 7.44 -21.81
C SER A 621 -5.59 8.65 -21.57
N GLY A 622 -5.42 9.38 -20.47
CA GLY A 622 -6.21 10.57 -20.13
C GLY A 622 -6.83 10.54 -18.73
N GLU A 623 -7.60 11.58 -18.43
CA GLU A 623 -8.37 11.74 -17.21
C GLU A 623 -9.78 11.13 -17.36
N PHE A 624 -10.21 10.33 -16.41
CA PHE A 624 -11.52 9.70 -16.39
C PHE A 624 -12.25 10.00 -15.09
N LEU A 625 -13.55 10.22 -15.19
CA LEU A 625 -14.41 10.42 -14.04
C LEU A 625 -14.98 9.09 -13.60
N GLN A 626 -14.72 8.71 -12.35
CA GLN A 626 -15.32 7.53 -11.71
C GLN A 626 -16.36 7.94 -10.67
N ILE A 627 -17.45 7.17 -10.59
CA ILE A 627 -18.46 7.32 -9.55
C ILE A 627 -18.54 6.06 -8.72
N ASN A 628 -18.88 6.22 -7.44
CA ASN A 628 -19.08 5.10 -6.51
C ASN A 628 -20.20 4.17 -7.00
N THR A 629 -19.85 2.96 -7.41
CA THR A 629 -20.77 1.97 -7.97
C THR A 629 -21.85 1.56 -6.96
N ALA A 630 -21.51 1.44 -5.67
CA ALA A 630 -22.48 1.12 -4.62
C ALA A 630 -23.54 2.22 -4.47
N LEU A 631 -23.13 3.49 -4.52
CA LEU A 631 -24.05 4.62 -4.51
C LEU A 631 -24.98 4.59 -5.73
N VAL A 632 -24.45 4.37 -6.92
CA VAL A 632 -25.26 4.31 -8.15
C VAL A 632 -26.29 3.17 -8.07
N THR A 633 -25.87 2.01 -7.58
CA THR A 633 -26.75 0.85 -7.39
C THR A 633 -27.93 1.17 -6.46
N GLU A 634 -27.65 1.81 -5.32
CA GLU A 634 -28.69 2.22 -4.35
C GLU A 634 -29.62 3.29 -4.95
N LEU A 635 -29.06 4.26 -5.69
CA LEU A 635 -29.87 5.30 -6.32
C LEU A 635 -30.76 4.74 -7.42
N LYS A 636 -30.26 3.81 -8.25
CA LYS A 636 -31.05 3.11 -9.27
C LYS A 636 -32.18 2.29 -8.64
N ALA A 637 -31.90 1.52 -7.61
CA ALA A 637 -32.90 0.71 -6.92
C ALA A 637 -34.07 1.55 -6.34
N ARG A 638 -33.82 2.84 -6.08
CA ARG A 638 -34.83 3.78 -5.56
C ARG A 638 -35.39 4.75 -6.63
N GLY A 639 -34.99 4.62 -7.89
CA GLY A 639 -35.40 5.54 -8.97
C GLY A 639 -34.82 6.95 -8.83
N LEU A 640 -33.72 7.12 -8.07
CA LEU A 640 -33.10 8.41 -7.78
C LEU A 640 -31.87 8.70 -8.68
N TRP A 641 -31.47 7.80 -9.57
CA TRP A 641 -30.34 8.00 -10.46
C TRP A 641 -30.74 8.87 -11.66
N THR A 642 -30.89 10.17 -11.43
CA THR A 642 -31.29 11.18 -12.42
C THR A 642 -30.10 12.09 -12.79
N GLU A 643 -30.24 12.85 -13.88
CA GLU A 643 -29.22 13.80 -14.29
C GLU A 643 -29.03 14.93 -13.26
N GLU A 644 -30.12 15.36 -12.62
CA GLU A 644 -30.09 16.40 -11.58
C GLU A 644 -29.29 15.92 -10.37
N ILE A 645 -29.47 14.67 -9.93
CA ILE A 645 -28.73 14.09 -8.81
C ILE A 645 -27.25 13.90 -9.18
N ARG A 646 -26.95 13.41 -10.39
CA ARG A 646 -25.56 13.32 -10.88
C ARG A 646 -24.86 14.68 -10.90
N ALA A 647 -25.54 15.70 -11.42
CA ALA A 647 -25.03 17.06 -11.45
C ALA A 647 -24.83 17.63 -10.05
N ALA A 648 -25.74 17.33 -9.11
CA ALA A 648 -25.62 17.75 -7.73
C ALA A 648 -24.41 17.11 -7.03
N ILE A 649 -24.20 15.81 -7.20
CA ILE A 649 -23.00 15.08 -6.68
C ILE A 649 -21.73 15.68 -7.26
N LYS A 650 -21.69 15.98 -8.56
CA LYS A 650 -20.55 16.58 -9.22
C LYS A 650 -20.23 17.99 -8.68
N ARG A 651 -21.25 18.84 -8.50
CA ARG A 651 -21.07 20.19 -7.90
C ARG A 651 -20.59 20.15 -6.46
N ALA A 652 -20.92 19.07 -5.72
CA ALA A 652 -20.53 18.87 -4.34
C ALA A 652 -19.21 18.09 -4.17
N ASP A 653 -18.38 17.95 -5.21
CA ASP A 653 -17.12 17.18 -5.20
C ASP A 653 -17.29 15.75 -4.67
N GLY A 654 -18.40 15.11 -5.03
CA GLY A 654 -18.73 13.75 -4.61
C GLY A 654 -19.38 13.63 -3.21
N SER A 655 -19.63 14.73 -2.51
CA SER A 655 -20.44 14.71 -1.30
C SER A 655 -21.93 14.51 -1.63
N VAL A 656 -22.61 13.76 -0.79
CA VAL A 656 -24.08 13.58 -0.84
C VAL A 656 -24.80 14.28 0.31
N GLN A 657 -24.07 14.91 1.23
CA GLN A 657 -24.64 15.46 2.47
C GLN A 657 -25.60 16.63 2.23
N GLY A 658 -25.28 17.54 1.32
CA GLY A 658 -26.11 18.70 0.99
C GLY A 658 -27.25 18.42 0.02
N ILE A 659 -27.42 17.20 -0.48
CA ILE A 659 -28.45 16.84 -1.46
C ILE A 659 -29.71 16.38 -0.74
N THR A 660 -30.60 17.34 -0.44
CA THR A 660 -31.82 17.10 0.36
C THR A 660 -32.83 16.15 -0.30
N ALA A 661 -32.76 15.98 -1.63
CA ALA A 661 -33.56 15.01 -2.38
C ALA A 661 -33.16 13.53 -2.06
N LEU A 662 -31.97 13.31 -1.47
CA LEU A 662 -31.54 11.99 -1.06
C LEU A 662 -32.01 11.65 0.37
N PRO A 663 -32.53 10.44 0.61
CA PRO A 663 -32.90 9.97 1.94
C PRO A 663 -31.72 10.02 2.92
N GLU A 664 -32.00 10.22 4.20
CA GLU A 664 -30.99 10.36 5.25
C GLU A 664 -30.12 9.11 5.40
N ASP A 665 -30.69 7.92 5.27
CA ASP A 665 -29.96 6.65 5.35
C ASP A 665 -28.87 6.56 4.27
N LEU A 666 -29.15 7.00 3.03
CA LEU A 666 -28.15 7.06 1.98
C LEU A 666 -27.09 8.12 2.26
N ARG A 667 -27.50 9.31 2.70
CA ARG A 667 -26.54 10.36 3.05
C ARG A 667 -25.60 9.91 4.15
N ARG A 668 -26.10 9.19 5.16
CA ARG A 668 -25.30 8.64 6.25
C ARG A 668 -24.37 7.51 5.78
N LEU A 669 -24.84 6.60 4.92
CA LEU A 669 -24.07 5.48 4.41
C LEU A 669 -22.91 5.92 3.52
N PHE A 670 -23.12 6.93 2.67
CA PHE A 670 -22.18 7.40 1.67
C PHE A 670 -21.40 8.67 2.08
N ARG A 671 -21.19 8.85 3.40
CA ARG A 671 -20.26 9.88 3.88
C ARG A 671 -18.85 9.62 3.38
N THR A 672 -18.18 10.69 3.00
CA THR A 672 -16.77 10.65 2.58
C THR A 672 -15.84 10.73 3.80
N ALA A 673 -14.57 10.39 3.62
CA ALA A 673 -13.54 10.49 4.66
C ALA A 673 -13.45 11.89 5.29
N TRP A 674 -13.79 12.94 4.52
CA TRP A 674 -13.78 14.34 4.97
C TRP A 674 -14.96 14.69 5.90
N GLU A 675 -16.01 13.91 5.85
CA GLU A 675 -17.28 14.13 6.57
C GLU A 675 -17.39 13.23 7.82
N LEU A 676 -16.49 12.24 7.92
CA LEU A 676 -16.41 11.35 9.07
C LEU A 676 -15.63 12.00 10.22
N PRO A 677 -16.05 11.82 11.48
CA PRO A 677 -15.21 12.15 12.62
C PRO A 677 -13.92 11.34 12.60
N GLN A 678 -12.76 11.98 12.59
CA GLN A 678 -11.46 11.27 12.53
C GLN A 678 -11.24 10.37 13.75
N ARG A 679 -11.86 10.69 14.87
CA ARG A 679 -11.91 9.81 16.03
C ARG A 679 -12.44 8.43 15.67
N SER A 680 -13.47 8.33 14.80
CA SER A 680 -14.02 7.03 14.39
C SER A 680 -13.01 6.17 13.65
N LEU A 681 -12.14 6.78 12.82
CA LEU A 681 -11.07 6.06 12.13
C LEU A 681 -10.04 5.52 13.14
N ILE A 682 -9.67 6.33 14.12
CA ILE A 682 -8.75 5.93 15.19
C ILE A 682 -9.39 4.82 16.05
N ASP A 683 -10.66 4.93 16.41
CA ASP A 683 -11.38 3.92 17.19
C ASP A 683 -11.49 2.58 16.45
N LEU A 684 -11.76 2.59 15.13
CA LEU A 684 -11.74 1.39 14.31
C LEU A 684 -10.33 0.77 14.26
N ALA A 685 -9.29 1.58 14.09
CA ALA A 685 -7.92 1.11 14.06
C ALA A 685 -7.49 0.52 15.40
N ALA A 686 -7.85 1.16 16.51
CA ALA A 686 -7.56 0.69 17.88
C ALA A 686 -8.32 -0.61 18.20
N ALA A 687 -9.57 -0.75 17.76
CA ALA A 687 -10.37 -1.95 18.01
C ALA A 687 -9.81 -3.22 17.33
N ARG A 688 -9.26 -3.10 16.11
CA ARG A 688 -8.63 -4.24 15.43
C ARG A 688 -7.14 -4.40 15.74
N ALA A 689 -6.49 -3.41 16.37
CA ALA A 689 -5.04 -3.45 16.67
C ALA A 689 -4.58 -4.67 17.47
N PRO A 690 -5.35 -5.26 18.40
CA PRO A 690 -5.00 -6.51 19.07
C PRO A 690 -4.77 -7.70 18.13
N TYR A 691 -5.31 -7.64 16.92
CA TYR A 691 -5.25 -8.67 15.89
C TYR A 691 -4.37 -8.28 14.70
N VAL A 692 -3.55 -7.23 14.84
CA VAL A 692 -2.57 -6.78 13.85
C VAL A 692 -1.20 -6.74 14.53
N ASP A 693 -0.47 -7.83 14.44
CA ASP A 693 0.78 -8.01 15.20
C ASP A 693 1.91 -7.09 14.72
N GLN A 694 1.91 -6.66 13.46
CA GLN A 694 2.73 -5.54 12.98
C GLN A 694 1.98 -4.21 13.19
N SER A 695 1.65 -3.46 12.14
CA SER A 695 0.90 -2.20 12.27
C SER A 695 -0.05 -1.95 11.09
N GLN A 696 -0.61 -0.75 11.04
CA GLN A 696 -1.60 -0.30 10.06
C GLN A 696 -1.16 1.03 9.47
N SER A 697 -1.15 1.15 8.13
CA SER A 697 -0.96 2.40 7.42
C SER A 697 -2.23 3.24 7.52
N LEU A 698 -2.40 3.95 8.64
CA LEU A 698 -3.60 4.72 8.95
C LEU A 698 -3.49 6.15 8.42
N ASN A 699 -4.18 6.47 7.33
CA ASN A 699 -4.39 7.84 6.89
C ASN A 699 -5.45 8.54 7.73
N LEU A 700 -5.22 9.83 8.00
CA LEU A 700 -6.17 10.70 8.69
C LEU A 700 -6.52 11.87 7.78
N PHE A 701 -7.77 12.37 7.88
CA PHE A 701 -8.32 13.32 6.93
C PHE A 701 -8.81 14.58 7.67
N MET A 702 -8.29 15.74 7.31
CA MET A 702 -8.75 17.00 7.89
C MET A 702 -8.76 18.10 6.83
N ALA A 703 -9.95 18.47 6.36
CA ALA A 703 -10.10 19.44 5.28
C ALA A 703 -9.47 20.81 5.61
N ALA A 704 -9.57 21.26 6.87
CA ALA A 704 -8.99 22.51 7.34
C ALA A 704 -8.22 22.22 8.65
N PRO A 705 -6.95 21.79 8.57
CA PRO A 705 -6.16 21.46 9.75
C PRO A 705 -5.82 22.72 10.55
N SER A 706 -5.88 22.60 11.88
CA SER A 706 -5.32 23.57 12.81
C SER A 706 -4.44 22.85 13.83
N ILE A 707 -3.42 23.52 14.34
CA ILE A 707 -2.47 22.92 15.29
C ILE A 707 -3.19 22.32 16.50
N GLY A 708 -4.19 23.02 17.05
CA GLY A 708 -4.95 22.51 18.20
C GLY A 708 -5.75 21.24 17.91
N LYS A 709 -6.45 21.19 16.76
CA LYS A 709 -7.20 19.99 16.33
C LYS A 709 -6.28 18.81 16.06
N LEU A 710 -5.17 19.04 15.37
CA LEU A 710 -4.17 18.02 15.10
C LEU A 710 -3.54 17.50 16.39
N SER A 711 -3.14 18.39 17.31
CA SER A 711 -2.57 18.01 18.60
C SER A 711 -3.53 17.09 19.38
N SER A 712 -4.81 17.45 19.45
CA SER A 712 -5.83 16.62 20.12
C SER A 712 -6.01 15.26 19.44
N MET A 713 -6.00 15.23 18.12
CA MET A 713 -6.18 14.01 17.33
C MET A 713 -5.01 13.02 17.51
N TYR A 714 -3.75 13.49 17.42
CA TYR A 714 -2.59 12.64 17.58
C TYR A 714 -2.31 12.23 19.03
N LEU A 715 -2.64 13.08 20.01
CA LEU A 715 -2.67 12.68 21.42
C LEU A 715 -3.70 11.57 21.65
N TYR A 716 -4.87 11.70 21.04
CA TYR A 716 -5.89 10.65 21.12
C TYR A 716 -5.40 9.35 20.48
N ALA A 717 -4.77 9.39 19.30
CA ALA A 717 -4.22 8.22 18.63
C ALA A 717 -3.17 7.49 19.49
N TRP A 718 -2.27 8.23 20.12
CA TRP A 718 -1.29 7.70 21.07
C TRP A 718 -1.98 7.04 22.28
N LYS A 719 -2.96 7.70 22.91
CA LYS A 719 -3.72 7.16 24.05
C LYS A 719 -4.55 5.94 23.68
N ALA A 720 -5.09 5.90 22.47
CA ALA A 720 -5.80 4.73 21.95
C ALA A 720 -4.88 3.53 21.69
N GLY A 721 -3.56 3.70 21.83
CA GLY A 721 -2.57 2.63 21.73
C GLY A 721 -2.12 2.32 20.31
N LEU A 722 -2.33 3.19 19.34
CA LEU A 722 -1.83 2.99 17.98
C LEU A 722 -0.29 2.92 17.99
N LYS A 723 0.29 2.06 17.15
CA LYS A 723 1.74 1.97 16.93
C LYS A 723 2.20 3.02 15.93
N THR A 724 1.44 3.23 14.86
CA THR A 724 1.79 4.13 13.75
C THR A 724 0.57 4.86 13.22
N THR A 725 0.82 6.02 12.61
CA THR A 725 -0.07 6.72 11.69
C THR A 725 0.68 6.97 10.38
N TYR A 726 -0.04 7.33 9.33
CA TYR A 726 0.50 7.58 8.00
C TYR A 726 0.20 9.01 7.56
N TYR A 727 -0.17 9.26 6.31
CA TYR A 727 -0.42 10.62 5.82
C TYR A 727 -1.53 11.34 6.59
N LEU A 728 -1.32 12.63 6.83
CA LEU A 728 -2.41 13.57 7.03
C LEU A 728 -2.86 14.08 5.65
N ARG A 729 -4.08 13.76 5.27
CA ARG A 729 -4.70 14.30 4.06
C ARG A 729 -5.40 15.60 4.40
N SER A 730 -5.07 16.70 3.69
CA SER A 730 -5.73 18.01 3.83
C SER A 730 -6.28 18.47 2.48
N ARG A 731 -7.28 19.34 2.51
CA ARG A 731 -7.77 19.99 1.28
C ARG A 731 -7.14 21.38 1.16
N PRO A 732 -6.87 21.88 -0.07
CA PRO A 732 -6.42 23.25 -0.27
C PRO A 732 -7.43 24.24 0.31
N ALA A 733 -6.95 25.33 0.91
CA ALA A 733 -7.77 26.36 1.52
C ALA A 733 -8.62 27.14 0.47
N THR A 734 -8.18 27.17 -0.78
CA THR A 734 -8.86 27.83 -1.91
C THR A 734 -9.61 26.81 -2.75
N ARG A 735 -10.95 26.84 -2.69
CA ARG A 735 -11.77 26.24 -3.75
C ARG A 735 -11.67 27.12 -4.98
N ILE A 736 -11.10 26.62 -6.07
CA ILE A 736 -11.32 27.20 -7.39
C ILE A 736 -12.79 26.92 -7.70
N GLN A 737 -13.64 27.93 -7.59
CA GLN A 737 -14.99 27.85 -8.15
C GLN A 737 -14.80 27.71 -9.66
N LEU A 738 -15.11 26.54 -10.21
CA LEU A 738 -15.24 26.34 -11.64
C LEU A 738 -16.42 27.24 -12.08
N ALA A 739 -16.09 28.42 -12.59
CA ALA A 739 -17.07 29.24 -13.31
C ALA A 739 -17.51 28.43 -14.53
N THR A 740 -18.77 28.09 -14.60
CA THR A 740 -19.42 27.53 -15.79
C THR A 740 -19.54 28.65 -16.89
N VAL A 741 -18.44 28.87 -17.59
CA VAL A 741 -18.45 29.55 -18.87
C VAL A 741 -17.69 28.64 -19.85
N PRO A 742 -18.26 28.26 -20.98
CA PRO A 742 -17.52 27.49 -21.98
C PRO A 742 -16.51 28.42 -22.63
N THR A 743 -15.29 28.43 -22.15
CA THR A 743 -14.18 29.10 -22.83
C THR A 743 -13.33 28.03 -23.49
N GLN A 744 -13.04 28.25 -24.76
CA GLN A 744 -12.15 27.44 -25.60
C GLN A 744 -10.89 27.01 -24.82
N ALA A 745 -10.55 25.74 -24.92
CA ALA A 745 -9.36 25.18 -24.32
C ALA A 745 -8.10 25.93 -24.77
N PRO A 746 -7.22 26.36 -23.86
CA PRO A 746 -5.87 26.72 -24.25
C PRO A 746 -5.09 25.41 -24.52
N ALA A 747 -4.31 25.46 -25.63
CA ALA A 747 -3.44 24.38 -26.04
C ALA A 747 -2.49 23.99 -24.91
N CYS A 748 -2.31 22.70 -24.74
CA CYS A 748 -1.34 22.10 -23.83
C CYS A 748 0.06 22.65 -24.09
N ASP A 749 0.69 23.18 -23.06
CA ASP A 749 2.10 23.53 -23.09
C ASP A 749 2.91 22.25 -22.85
N LEU A 750 3.60 21.80 -23.89
CA LEU A 750 4.36 20.56 -23.95
C LEU A 750 5.73 20.63 -23.21
N GLU A 751 6.02 21.73 -22.52
CA GLU A 751 7.35 21.97 -21.94
C GLU A 751 7.47 21.70 -20.43
N ASN A 752 6.42 21.20 -19.72
CA ASN A 752 6.58 20.92 -18.29
C ASN A 752 5.83 19.65 -17.82
N PRO A 753 6.43 18.44 -17.98
CA PRO A 753 5.82 17.18 -17.53
C PRO A 753 6.00 16.85 -16.04
N GLU A 754 6.50 17.77 -15.20
CA GLU A 754 7.00 17.42 -13.85
C GLU A 754 6.03 17.63 -12.68
N SER A 755 4.75 17.87 -12.87
CA SER A 755 3.84 18.14 -11.75
C SER A 755 2.77 17.08 -11.48
N CYS A 756 3.05 15.81 -11.70
CA CYS A 756 2.11 14.73 -11.30
C CYS A 756 2.52 14.09 -9.97
N GLU A 757 2.20 14.77 -8.86
CA GLU A 757 2.40 14.25 -7.48
C GLU A 757 1.24 13.35 -6.99
N ALA A 758 0.29 12.98 -7.82
CA ALA A 758 -0.95 12.31 -7.38
C ALA A 758 -0.90 10.78 -7.40
N CYS A 759 0.24 10.16 -7.65
CA CYS A 759 0.38 8.70 -7.70
C CYS A 759 1.59 8.19 -6.90
N GLN A 760 1.71 8.61 -5.65
CA GLN A 760 2.58 7.94 -4.69
C GLN A 760 1.79 7.06 -3.74
#